data_a9e3ccf1d75f9401b83a071698eae932
#
_entry.id   a9e3ccf1d75f9401b83a071698eae932
#
_cell.length_a   1.000
_cell.length_b   1.000
_cell.length_c   1.000
_cell.angle_alpha   90.00
_cell.angle_beta   90.00
_cell.angle_gamma   90.00
#
_symmetry.space_group_name_H-M   'P 1'
#
loop_
_entity.id
_entity.type
_entity.pdbx_description
1 polymer ?
#
loop_
_entity_poly.entity_id
_entity_poly.type
_entity_poly.pdbx_seq_one_letter_code
_entity_poly.pdbx_strand_id
1 'polypeptide(L)'
;MTIVQRHDDTRIAETVTMTVNGVAVTVRGDHPHLLSALREELDITSAKDGCSPSGQCGCCSVMVDGKVTVSCQYPMSKAAGRSVVTLEGVSVDERARYSRAFAAHGGLQCGFCIPGIVMRAKAQIDKKGADLTREDMARHLGAHLCRCTGYVKVLDAISCVAAGDGCAPETLGGIGSPGARYQAEELVLGDRGYVDDIRVPGMLHGALRLTDHARADVLAIDTTPASQAPGVVAVFDGSHIPGDLRVGILHKDWPVMIPAGGRTSFAGDVLAVVVAQTREQARSGAALVEAQYRVLDPVVDPEAALADDEIAVWGTDTNILSVSAYSRGDVDADMSSSPHVVSETFVTQRVEHAFLEPESTLAVPRPDGGIHVYSGGQGVWDDRDQIAACLGVGTDRVSVELVSNGGAFGGKEDMSNQAHAALAAWLLKQPVKCTLSREESFRIHAKRHPITMTYEAGCDDEGHLTAVRARMIGDSGAYASVGMKVLERAAGHATGPYRVPAVDVEAIAARTNNPVCGAFRGFGANQAQFAMEGMMDRLAERVGITGLEIRSRNVIKPGEVWGPGQIMDDGCEGARRCLEALSERYETERRGGKAVGIGLGLKNSGLGNGYREVSRAVVRFDDDGTVVVRHGWTEMGQGIHTVAQQVAVEELGVDSANVTVLVDTSRELGDGQTTGSRGTLMGAGAVRDACRKADAAGRVCGVDYSGEFVVDWTQHLGEVENPTIHSAFGYAAQLVVVDPDSEEVEVVVAAHDVGRAVNPVLCEGQIEGAVHMGLGYALSEDFPADERGFPVKSTLRSLGILRAKDVPPIEVLLVEVPQPRAPYGIKGVGEIGLVPTAGAVAAALHAADGIWRNQLPMSATSAPRPAGGQAVGVQ
;
A
#
# COMPACT_ATOMS: atom_id res chain seq x y z
N MET A 1 5.13 34.33 -10.36
CA MET A 1 5.32 34.87 -11.75
C MET A 1 4.56 33.96 -12.69
N THR A 2 3.35 34.36 -13.06
CA THR A 2 2.36 33.54 -13.78
C THR A 2 2.82 33.42 -15.24
N ILE A 3 3.19 32.22 -15.67
CA ILE A 3 3.44 31.94 -17.09
C ILE A 3 2.08 31.77 -17.76
N VAL A 4 1.60 32.83 -18.39
CA VAL A 4 0.48 32.74 -19.32
C VAL A 4 0.99 32.09 -20.61
N GLN A 5 0.71 30.81 -20.78
CA GLN A 5 0.87 30.16 -22.08
C GLN A 5 -0.14 30.78 -23.05
N ARG A 6 0.37 31.43 -24.11
CA ARG A 6 -0.42 31.85 -25.25
C ARG A 6 -1.01 30.59 -25.89
N HIS A 7 -2.32 30.44 -25.82
CA HIS A 7 -3.04 29.49 -26.66
C HIS A 7 -2.90 29.96 -28.12
N ASP A 8 -2.21 29.16 -28.92
CA ASP A 8 -2.31 29.21 -30.37
C ASP A 8 -3.74 28.79 -30.73
N ASP A 9 -4.45 29.65 -31.42
CA ASP A 9 -5.86 29.52 -31.78
C ASP A 9 -6.03 28.52 -32.95
N THR A 10 -5.64 27.24 -32.72
CA THR A 10 -6.03 26.13 -33.61
C THR A 10 -7.41 25.68 -33.18
N ARG A 11 -8.45 26.04 -33.93
CA ARG A 11 -9.82 25.52 -33.79
C ARG A 11 -9.73 23.99 -33.63
N ILE A 12 -10.09 23.49 -32.47
CA ILE A 12 -10.23 22.05 -32.22
C ILE A 12 -11.29 21.56 -33.20
N ALA A 13 -10.96 20.60 -34.06
CA ALA A 13 -11.92 20.01 -34.98
C ALA A 13 -13.06 19.39 -34.14
N GLU A 14 -14.30 19.57 -34.55
CA GLU A 14 -15.48 19.03 -33.87
C GLU A 14 -15.36 17.50 -33.71
N THR A 15 -14.71 16.84 -34.68
CA THR A 15 -14.43 15.40 -34.64
C THR A 15 -13.01 15.10 -35.13
N VAL A 16 -12.46 13.96 -34.66
CA VAL A 16 -11.17 13.44 -35.11
C VAL A 16 -11.36 12.00 -35.63
N THR A 17 -10.95 11.77 -36.88
CA THR A 17 -10.94 10.44 -37.50
C THR A 17 -9.55 9.85 -37.41
N MET A 18 -9.43 8.60 -36.94
CA MET A 18 -8.20 7.85 -36.83
C MET A 18 -8.48 6.34 -37.03
N THR A 19 -7.45 5.53 -37.15
CA THR A 19 -7.59 4.08 -37.16
C THR A 19 -7.22 3.53 -35.78
N VAL A 20 -8.11 2.78 -35.13
CA VAL A 20 -7.83 2.13 -33.83
C VAL A 20 -8.00 0.63 -34.02
N ASN A 21 -6.96 -0.13 -33.72
CA ASN A 21 -6.91 -1.60 -33.87
C ASN A 21 -7.35 -2.09 -35.24
N GLY A 22 -6.96 -1.35 -36.30
CA GLY A 22 -7.29 -1.66 -37.70
C GLY A 22 -8.65 -1.17 -38.17
N VAL A 23 -9.47 -0.57 -37.28
CA VAL A 23 -10.81 -0.05 -37.59
C VAL A 23 -10.78 1.47 -37.66
N ALA A 24 -11.35 2.04 -38.73
CA ALA A 24 -11.50 3.49 -38.83
C ALA A 24 -12.61 3.96 -37.86
N VAL A 25 -12.28 4.90 -36.97
CA VAL A 25 -13.21 5.46 -35.97
C VAL A 25 -13.20 6.98 -36.06
N THR A 26 -14.34 7.58 -35.75
CA THR A 26 -14.46 9.03 -35.60
C THR A 26 -14.96 9.33 -34.20
N VAL A 27 -14.20 10.11 -33.44
CA VAL A 27 -14.47 10.47 -32.03
C VAL A 27 -14.57 11.99 -31.89
N ARG A 28 -15.12 12.47 -30.80
CA ARG A 28 -15.16 13.90 -30.48
C ARG A 28 -13.75 14.48 -30.41
N GLY A 29 -13.55 15.68 -30.95
CA GLY A 29 -12.27 16.35 -30.94
C GLY A 29 -11.93 17.07 -29.64
N ASP A 30 -12.90 17.26 -28.75
CA ASP A 30 -12.78 18.02 -27.51
C ASP A 30 -12.25 17.18 -26.32
N HIS A 31 -11.92 15.89 -26.53
CA HIS A 31 -11.22 15.10 -25.52
C HIS A 31 -9.86 15.74 -25.16
N PRO A 32 -9.48 15.82 -23.88
CA PRO A 32 -8.22 16.45 -23.47
C PRO A 32 -6.98 15.73 -24.06
N HIS A 33 -7.07 14.45 -24.32
CA HIS A 33 -5.99 13.62 -24.85
C HIS A 33 -6.51 12.27 -25.39
N LEU A 34 -5.65 11.55 -26.11
CA LEU A 34 -5.98 10.26 -26.73
C LEU A 34 -6.52 9.24 -25.73
N LEU A 35 -5.96 9.18 -24.51
CA LEU A 35 -6.43 8.24 -23.46
C LEU A 35 -7.92 8.44 -23.15
N SER A 36 -8.40 9.69 -23.03
CA SER A 36 -9.81 9.97 -22.79
C SER A 36 -10.69 9.42 -23.91
N ALA A 37 -10.32 9.67 -25.18
CA ALA A 37 -11.07 9.15 -26.32
C ALA A 37 -11.12 7.62 -26.34
N LEU A 38 -9.98 6.95 -26.06
CA LEU A 38 -9.91 5.49 -26.01
C LEU A 38 -10.81 4.92 -24.92
N ARG A 39 -10.79 5.50 -23.71
CA ARG A 39 -11.52 4.98 -22.54
C ARG A 39 -12.99 5.40 -22.49
N GLU A 40 -13.28 6.68 -22.76
CA GLU A 40 -14.63 7.23 -22.53
C GLU A 40 -15.55 7.07 -23.74
N GLU A 41 -15.02 6.97 -24.97
CA GLU A 41 -15.83 6.88 -26.18
C GLU A 41 -15.67 5.56 -26.91
N LEU A 42 -14.48 4.94 -26.90
CA LEU A 42 -14.22 3.68 -27.58
C LEU A 42 -14.23 2.44 -26.67
N ASP A 43 -14.46 2.62 -25.37
CA ASP A 43 -14.50 1.56 -24.34
C ASP A 43 -13.25 0.64 -24.33
N ILE A 44 -12.09 1.21 -24.65
CA ILE A 44 -10.80 0.51 -24.60
C ILE A 44 -10.18 0.70 -23.22
N THR A 45 -10.17 -0.36 -22.43
CA THR A 45 -9.83 -0.29 -21.00
C THR A 45 -8.45 -0.85 -20.65
N SER A 46 -7.74 -1.54 -21.55
CA SER A 46 -6.35 -1.99 -21.29
C SER A 46 -5.38 -0.82 -21.07
N ALA A 47 -5.61 0.32 -21.72
CA ALA A 47 -4.90 1.56 -21.43
C ALA A 47 -5.43 2.19 -20.14
N LYS A 48 -4.69 2.02 -19.03
CA LYS A 48 -5.12 2.45 -17.68
C LYS A 48 -4.73 3.90 -17.38
N ASP A 49 -5.58 4.61 -16.62
CA ASP A 49 -5.29 5.97 -16.16
C ASP A 49 -4.75 5.99 -14.72
N GLY A 50 -3.43 5.97 -14.57
CA GLY A 50 -2.77 6.03 -13.25
C GLY A 50 -2.22 7.42 -12.87
N CYS A 51 -2.09 8.36 -13.83
CA CYS A 51 -1.46 9.65 -13.56
C CYS A 51 -1.77 10.73 -14.59
N SER A 52 -2.86 10.63 -15.33
CA SER A 52 -3.22 11.62 -16.38
C SER A 52 -3.32 13.03 -15.78
N PRO A 53 -2.84 14.06 -16.48
CA PRO A 53 -2.12 14.02 -17.75
C PRO A 53 -0.59 13.97 -17.63
N SER A 54 -0.04 13.61 -16.48
CA SER A 54 1.40 13.80 -16.21
C SER A 54 2.35 12.84 -16.96
N GLY A 55 1.84 11.73 -17.52
CA GLY A 55 2.62 10.79 -18.35
C GLY A 55 3.77 10.05 -17.65
N GLN A 56 3.67 9.80 -16.34
CA GLN A 56 4.79 9.35 -15.52
C GLN A 56 4.74 7.87 -15.14
N CYS A 57 3.55 7.24 -15.18
CA CYS A 57 3.34 5.85 -14.77
C CYS A 57 3.47 4.84 -15.91
N GLY A 58 3.25 5.24 -17.16
CA GLY A 58 3.31 4.37 -18.33
C GLY A 58 2.12 3.42 -18.52
N CYS A 59 1.13 3.39 -17.60
CA CYS A 59 0.00 2.45 -17.65
C CYS A 59 -0.90 2.64 -18.88
N CYS A 60 -0.92 3.84 -19.45
CA CYS A 60 -1.69 4.19 -20.64
C CYS A 60 -0.91 4.05 -21.97
N SER A 61 0.16 3.26 -22.00
CA SER A 61 1.00 3.09 -23.19
C SER A 61 0.24 2.36 -24.30
N VAL A 62 0.25 2.96 -25.49
CA VAL A 62 -0.29 2.40 -26.75
C VAL A 62 0.74 2.60 -27.87
N MET A 63 0.56 2.00 -29.02
CA MET A 63 1.36 2.31 -30.20
C MET A 63 0.63 3.30 -31.10
N VAL A 64 1.31 4.37 -31.50
CA VAL A 64 0.84 5.31 -32.54
C VAL A 64 1.82 5.26 -33.69
N ASP A 65 1.35 4.87 -34.88
CA ASP A 65 2.17 4.65 -36.08
C ASP A 65 3.39 3.75 -35.78
N GLY A 66 3.20 2.67 -35.02
CA GLY A 66 4.22 1.71 -34.64
C GLY A 66 5.19 2.16 -33.54
N LYS A 67 4.98 3.33 -32.93
CA LYS A 67 5.82 3.85 -31.82
C LYS A 67 5.06 3.85 -30.53
N VAL A 68 5.64 3.29 -29.45
CA VAL A 68 5.04 3.33 -28.12
C VAL A 68 4.95 4.76 -27.61
N THR A 69 3.74 5.13 -27.26
CA THR A 69 3.35 6.48 -26.83
C THR A 69 2.51 6.42 -25.57
N VAL A 70 2.73 7.36 -24.65
CA VAL A 70 1.91 7.55 -23.45
C VAL A 70 0.65 8.35 -23.84
N SER A 71 -0.48 7.68 -23.96
CA SER A 71 -1.71 8.25 -24.56
C SER A 71 -2.30 9.41 -23.75
N CYS A 72 -2.08 9.49 -22.44
CA CYS A 72 -2.54 10.61 -21.60
C CYS A 72 -1.80 11.94 -21.87
N GLN A 73 -0.68 11.90 -22.60
CA GLN A 73 0.03 13.11 -23.06
C GLN A 73 -0.07 13.34 -24.56
N TYR A 74 -0.81 12.48 -25.28
CA TYR A 74 -0.95 12.59 -26.73
C TYR A 74 -2.16 13.45 -27.08
N PRO A 75 -1.97 14.69 -27.60
CA PRO A 75 -3.09 15.60 -27.91
C PRO A 75 -4.00 15.04 -29.00
N MET A 76 -5.31 15.20 -28.87
CA MET A 76 -6.29 14.76 -29.88
C MET A 76 -6.04 15.38 -31.25
N SER A 77 -5.60 16.64 -31.32
CA SER A 77 -5.26 17.30 -32.57
C SER A 77 -4.18 16.60 -33.41
N LYS A 78 -3.31 15.80 -32.77
CA LYS A 78 -2.28 14.99 -33.42
C LYS A 78 -2.74 13.59 -33.78
N ALA A 79 -3.90 13.13 -33.30
CA ALA A 79 -4.41 11.77 -33.53
C ALA A 79 -5.10 11.64 -34.93
N ALA A 80 -5.48 12.74 -35.56
CA ALA A 80 -6.10 12.71 -36.87
C ALA A 80 -5.25 11.96 -37.89
N GLY A 81 -5.87 10.99 -38.57
CA GLY A 81 -5.23 10.15 -39.61
C GLY A 81 -4.19 9.18 -39.11
N ARG A 82 -3.97 9.05 -37.78
CA ARG A 82 -2.99 8.12 -37.20
C ARG A 82 -3.55 6.71 -37.03
N SER A 83 -2.63 5.75 -36.99
CA SER A 83 -2.92 4.35 -36.63
C SER A 83 -2.55 4.11 -35.18
N VAL A 84 -3.54 3.79 -34.35
CA VAL A 84 -3.40 3.51 -32.92
C VAL A 84 -3.60 2.00 -32.71
N VAL A 85 -2.68 1.36 -32.03
CA VAL A 85 -2.81 -0.05 -31.60
C VAL A 85 -2.73 -0.11 -30.09
N THR A 86 -3.77 -0.65 -29.47
CA THR A 86 -3.85 -0.95 -28.03
C THR A 86 -3.60 -2.44 -27.80
N LEU A 87 -3.60 -2.89 -26.56
CA LEU A 87 -3.38 -4.31 -26.25
C LEU A 87 -4.48 -5.19 -26.84
N GLU A 88 -5.71 -4.69 -26.95
CA GLU A 88 -6.84 -5.39 -27.60
C GLU A 88 -6.60 -5.61 -29.11
N GLY A 89 -5.80 -4.75 -29.74
CA GLY A 89 -5.43 -4.87 -31.16
C GLY A 89 -4.20 -5.75 -31.43
N VAL A 90 -3.54 -6.25 -30.41
CA VAL A 90 -2.45 -7.24 -30.56
C VAL A 90 -3.07 -8.60 -30.89
N SER A 91 -2.38 -9.40 -31.73
CA SER A 91 -2.90 -10.71 -32.16
C SER A 91 -3.17 -11.64 -30.97
N VAL A 92 -4.16 -12.52 -31.09
CA VAL A 92 -4.55 -13.46 -30.03
C VAL A 92 -3.36 -14.32 -29.59
N ASP A 93 -2.54 -14.79 -30.52
CA ASP A 93 -1.37 -15.63 -30.21
C ASP A 93 -0.30 -14.86 -29.42
N GLU A 94 -0.04 -13.59 -29.77
CA GLU A 94 0.90 -12.78 -29.04
C GLU A 94 0.36 -12.43 -27.65
N ARG A 95 -0.91 -12.04 -27.52
CA ARG A 95 -1.55 -11.81 -26.21
C ARG A 95 -1.42 -13.04 -25.32
N ALA A 96 -1.70 -14.23 -25.86
CA ALA A 96 -1.57 -15.50 -25.15
C ALA A 96 -0.12 -15.82 -24.73
N ARG A 97 0.89 -15.42 -25.53
CA ARG A 97 2.30 -15.57 -25.13
C ARG A 97 2.66 -14.69 -23.94
N TYR A 98 2.26 -13.42 -23.97
CA TYR A 98 2.51 -12.50 -22.83
C TYR A 98 1.76 -12.95 -21.58
N SER A 99 0.47 -13.28 -21.68
CA SER A 99 -0.33 -13.66 -20.52
C SER A 99 0.24 -14.90 -19.83
N ARG A 100 0.57 -15.95 -20.60
CA ARG A 100 1.19 -17.17 -20.06
C ARG A 100 2.56 -16.92 -19.42
N ALA A 101 3.43 -16.14 -20.06
CA ALA A 101 4.77 -15.87 -19.52
C ALA A 101 4.70 -15.10 -18.20
N PHE A 102 3.87 -14.06 -18.14
CA PHE A 102 3.67 -13.29 -16.90
C PHE A 102 3.02 -14.13 -15.80
N ALA A 103 2.06 -14.99 -16.15
CA ALA A 103 1.44 -15.92 -15.20
C ALA A 103 2.44 -16.95 -14.67
N ALA A 104 3.27 -17.55 -15.56
CA ALA A 104 4.26 -18.56 -15.20
C ALA A 104 5.35 -18.03 -14.27
N HIS A 105 5.85 -16.82 -14.53
CA HIS A 105 6.90 -16.21 -13.71
C HIS A 105 6.38 -15.44 -12.49
N GLY A 106 5.04 -15.29 -12.32
CA GLY A 106 4.49 -14.39 -11.30
C GLY A 106 4.83 -12.91 -11.56
N GLY A 107 5.00 -12.52 -12.84
CA GLY A 107 5.39 -11.17 -13.28
C GLY A 107 4.32 -10.10 -13.06
N LEU A 108 3.33 -10.36 -12.22
CA LEU A 108 2.26 -9.43 -11.88
C LEU A 108 1.79 -9.61 -10.43
N GLN A 109 1.24 -8.54 -9.87
CA GLN A 109 0.49 -8.60 -8.61
C GLN A 109 -0.89 -7.96 -8.81
N CYS A 110 -1.06 -6.65 -8.60
CA CYS A 110 -2.36 -6.01 -8.82
C CYS A 110 -2.78 -5.94 -10.31
N GLY A 111 -1.86 -6.04 -11.25
CA GLY A 111 -2.14 -6.06 -12.70
C GLY A 111 -2.25 -4.68 -13.37
N PHE A 112 -2.48 -3.60 -12.63
CA PHE A 112 -2.82 -2.28 -13.19
C PHE A 112 -1.79 -1.71 -14.18
N CYS A 113 -0.50 -1.88 -13.94
CA CYS A 113 0.58 -1.39 -14.82
C CYS A 113 0.90 -2.35 -15.98
N ILE A 114 0.49 -3.61 -15.90
CA ILE A 114 0.98 -4.68 -16.77
C ILE A 114 0.58 -4.51 -18.23
N PRO A 115 -0.67 -4.15 -18.59
CA PRO A 115 -1.01 -3.91 -20.00
C PRO A 115 -0.10 -2.87 -20.68
N GLY A 116 0.21 -1.76 -19.98
CA GLY A 116 1.14 -0.74 -20.48
C GLY A 116 2.58 -1.26 -20.60
N ILE A 117 3.04 -2.08 -19.67
CA ILE A 117 4.36 -2.73 -19.70
C ILE A 117 4.44 -3.71 -20.87
N VAL A 118 3.40 -4.53 -21.12
CA VAL A 118 3.32 -5.44 -22.26
C VAL A 118 3.43 -4.67 -23.58
N MET A 119 2.73 -3.57 -23.75
CA MET A 119 2.85 -2.74 -24.96
C MET A 119 4.27 -2.21 -25.18
N ARG A 120 4.96 -1.82 -24.08
CA ARG A 120 6.37 -1.40 -24.14
C ARG A 120 7.29 -2.58 -24.49
N ALA A 121 7.11 -3.73 -23.84
CA ALA A 121 7.88 -4.95 -24.09
C ALA A 121 7.72 -5.41 -25.54
N LYS A 122 6.48 -5.48 -26.04
CA LYS A 122 6.19 -5.83 -27.44
C LYS A 122 7.01 -4.98 -28.42
N ALA A 123 6.97 -3.67 -28.28
CA ALA A 123 7.71 -2.79 -29.18
C ALA A 123 9.23 -2.99 -29.17
N GLN A 124 9.81 -3.41 -28.02
CA GLN A 124 11.22 -3.71 -27.93
C GLN A 124 11.54 -5.11 -28.48
N ILE A 125 10.70 -6.11 -28.22
CA ILE A 125 10.83 -7.47 -28.73
C ILE A 125 10.66 -7.47 -30.25
N ASP A 126 9.68 -6.75 -30.81
CA ASP A 126 9.49 -6.61 -32.27
C ASP A 126 10.75 -6.05 -32.95
N LYS A 127 11.49 -5.19 -32.25
CA LYS A 127 12.69 -4.52 -32.76
C LYS A 127 13.96 -5.36 -32.61
N LYS A 128 14.15 -6.08 -31.50
CA LYS A 128 15.40 -6.74 -31.09
C LYS A 128 15.29 -8.27 -31.06
N GLY A 129 14.07 -8.81 -30.92
CA GLY A 129 13.86 -10.26 -30.74
C GLY A 129 14.62 -10.79 -29.52
N ALA A 130 15.30 -11.91 -29.70
CA ALA A 130 16.10 -12.58 -28.66
C ALA A 130 17.34 -11.78 -28.22
N ASP A 131 17.75 -10.75 -28.98
CA ASP A 131 18.89 -9.89 -28.62
C ASP A 131 18.51 -8.83 -27.55
N LEU A 132 17.26 -8.79 -27.09
CA LEU A 132 16.81 -7.91 -26.04
C LEU A 132 17.31 -8.40 -24.68
N THR A 133 18.29 -7.73 -24.10
CA THR A 133 18.81 -8.09 -22.76
C THR A 133 17.88 -7.62 -21.64
N ARG A 134 18.02 -8.23 -20.45
CA ARG A 134 17.29 -7.83 -19.22
C ARG A 134 17.57 -6.37 -18.87
N GLU A 135 18.83 -5.93 -18.93
CA GLU A 135 19.27 -4.56 -18.64
C GLU A 135 18.71 -3.56 -19.65
N ASP A 136 18.68 -3.93 -20.94
CA ASP A 136 18.05 -3.11 -21.97
C ASP A 136 16.57 -2.91 -21.67
N MET A 137 15.87 -3.97 -21.29
CA MET A 137 14.45 -3.88 -20.97
C MET A 137 14.23 -3.05 -19.71
N ALA A 138 15.03 -3.21 -18.66
CA ALA A 138 14.95 -2.40 -17.45
C ALA A 138 15.09 -0.90 -17.77
N ARG A 139 16.05 -0.52 -18.65
CA ARG A 139 16.19 0.85 -19.14
C ARG A 139 14.95 1.35 -19.91
N HIS A 140 14.37 0.50 -20.75
CA HIS A 140 13.15 0.86 -21.50
C HIS A 140 11.91 1.00 -20.61
N LEU A 141 11.87 0.32 -19.46
CA LEU A 141 10.83 0.46 -18.43
C LEU A 141 11.02 1.71 -17.55
N GLY A 142 12.06 2.52 -17.74
CA GLY A 142 12.25 3.77 -16.99
C GLY A 142 11.09 4.78 -17.08
N ALA A 143 10.23 4.67 -18.11
CA ALA A 143 9.00 5.43 -18.26
C ALA A 143 7.76 4.75 -17.62
N HIS A 144 7.92 3.54 -17.09
CA HIS A 144 6.88 2.76 -16.44
C HIS A 144 7.12 2.65 -14.94
N LEU A 145 6.05 2.72 -14.15
CA LEU A 145 6.10 2.51 -12.72
C LEU A 145 5.33 1.23 -12.38
N CYS A 146 5.93 0.38 -11.54
CA CYS A 146 5.28 -0.70 -10.84
C CYS A 146 5.60 -0.58 -9.36
N ARG A 147 4.59 -0.54 -8.50
CA ARG A 147 4.75 -0.40 -7.05
C ARG A 147 4.80 -1.75 -6.32
N CYS A 148 4.28 -2.82 -6.96
CA CYS A 148 4.03 -4.10 -6.33
C CYS A 148 5.21 -5.08 -6.43
N THR A 149 5.89 -5.15 -7.59
CA THR A 149 6.67 -6.33 -8.00
C THR A 149 8.19 -6.20 -7.82
N GLY A 150 8.69 -4.98 -7.55
CA GLY A 150 10.13 -4.74 -7.61
C GLY A 150 10.76 -4.99 -9.00
N TYR A 151 9.94 -5.20 -10.02
CA TYR A 151 10.28 -5.50 -11.42
C TYR A 151 10.99 -6.83 -11.68
N VAL A 152 11.46 -7.58 -10.67
CA VAL A 152 12.26 -8.80 -10.83
C VAL A 152 11.55 -9.79 -11.75
N LYS A 153 10.40 -10.28 -11.33
CA LYS A 153 9.60 -11.28 -12.09
C LYS A 153 8.96 -10.71 -13.36
N VAL A 154 8.75 -9.38 -13.43
CA VAL A 154 8.31 -8.70 -14.66
C VAL A 154 9.38 -8.82 -15.76
N LEU A 155 10.64 -8.57 -15.41
CA LEU A 155 11.75 -8.68 -16.34
C LEU A 155 12.00 -10.14 -16.77
N ASP A 156 11.82 -11.11 -15.85
CA ASP A 156 11.93 -12.54 -16.17
C ASP A 156 10.87 -12.97 -17.20
N ALA A 157 9.61 -12.56 -16.97
CA ALA A 157 8.51 -12.83 -17.90
C ALA A 157 8.77 -12.24 -19.30
N ILE A 158 9.29 -11.00 -19.37
CA ILE A 158 9.62 -10.36 -20.65
C ILE A 158 10.79 -11.07 -21.33
N SER A 159 11.81 -11.48 -20.58
CA SER A 159 12.96 -12.23 -21.10
C SER A 159 12.53 -13.58 -21.69
N CYS A 160 11.61 -14.28 -21.03
CA CYS A 160 11.03 -15.51 -21.54
C CYS A 160 10.29 -15.29 -22.88
N VAL A 161 9.47 -14.25 -22.99
CA VAL A 161 8.78 -13.92 -24.27
C VAL A 161 9.80 -13.59 -25.36
N ALA A 162 10.87 -12.85 -25.04
CA ALA A 162 11.91 -12.46 -26.00
C ALA A 162 12.71 -13.68 -26.52
N ALA A 163 13.02 -14.65 -25.66
CA ALA A 163 13.69 -15.89 -26.02
C ALA A 163 12.83 -16.78 -26.93
N GLY A 164 11.52 -16.55 -27.01
CA GLY A 164 10.59 -17.37 -27.77
C GLY A 164 10.23 -18.68 -27.09
N ASP A 165 10.60 -18.85 -25.82
CA ASP A 165 10.33 -20.05 -25.05
C ASP A 165 8.84 -20.18 -24.73
N GLY A 166 8.35 -21.42 -24.73
CA GLY A 166 6.96 -21.77 -24.42
C GLY A 166 6.69 -21.75 -22.92
N CYS A 167 6.87 -20.60 -22.26
CA CYS A 167 6.54 -20.47 -20.84
C CYS A 167 5.04 -20.71 -20.64
N ALA A 168 4.70 -21.75 -19.91
CA ALA A 168 3.35 -22.04 -19.47
C ALA A 168 3.31 -22.08 -17.94
N PRO A 169 2.29 -21.49 -17.31
CA PRO A 169 2.14 -21.60 -15.88
C PRO A 169 1.88 -23.05 -15.48
N GLU A 170 2.40 -23.44 -14.32
CA GLU A 170 2.02 -24.70 -13.70
C GLU A 170 0.55 -24.65 -13.28
N THR A 171 -0.14 -25.79 -13.32
CA THR A 171 -1.49 -25.90 -12.78
C THR A 171 -1.45 -25.65 -11.28
N LEU A 172 -2.32 -24.78 -10.80
CA LEU A 172 -2.40 -24.45 -9.39
C LEU A 172 -2.91 -25.66 -8.61
N GLY A 173 -2.06 -26.17 -7.72
CA GLY A 173 -2.38 -27.24 -6.77
C GLY A 173 -2.79 -26.71 -5.40
N GLY A 174 -2.75 -27.57 -4.39
CA GLY A 174 -2.97 -27.22 -2.98
C GLY A 174 -1.84 -26.40 -2.37
N ILE A 175 -1.76 -26.42 -1.05
CA ILE A 175 -0.78 -25.65 -0.26
C ILE A 175 0.66 -26.07 -0.61
N GLY A 176 1.49 -25.09 -0.97
CA GLY A 176 2.88 -25.29 -1.41
C GLY A 176 3.07 -25.35 -2.93
N SER A 177 1.99 -25.36 -3.71
CA SER A 177 2.08 -25.36 -5.18
C SER A 177 2.51 -23.97 -5.70
N PRO A 178 3.46 -23.91 -6.65
CA PRO A 178 3.95 -22.64 -7.23
C PRO A 178 3.09 -22.14 -8.40
N GLY A 179 1.87 -22.63 -8.59
CA GLY A 179 1.00 -22.29 -9.72
C GLY A 179 0.65 -20.80 -9.82
N ALA A 180 0.13 -20.41 -10.98
CA ALA A 180 -0.22 -19.03 -11.30
C ALA A 180 -1.28 -18.47 -10.33
N ARG A 181 -1.24 -17.18 -10.10
CA ARG A 181 -2.26 -16.49 -9.29
C ARG A 181 -3.64 -16.54 -9.95
N TYR A 182 -4.68 -16.43 -9.11
CA TYR A 182 -6.06 -16.33 -9.56
C TYR A 182 -6.25 -15.20 -10.59
N GLN A 183 -6.86 -15.54 -11.74
CA GLN A 183 -7.12 -14.62 -12.86
C GLN A 183 -5.87 -13.88 -13.39
N ALA A 184 -4.71 -14.54 -13.40
CA ALA A 184 -3.46 -13.94 -13.84
C ALA A 184 -3.52 -13.46 -15.29
N GLU A 185 -4.06 -14.27 -16.19
CA GLU A 185 -4.07 -13.98 -17.63
C GLU A 185 -4.96 -12.79 -17.96
N GLU A 186 -6.14 -12.71 -17.37
CA GLU A 186 -7.07 -11.57 -17.53
C GLU A 186 -6.47 -10.26 -17.01
N LEU A 187 -5.74 -10.32 -15.89
CA LEU A 187 -5.04 -9.15 -15.35
C LEU A 187 -3.91 -8.67 -16.26
N VAL A 188 -3.14 -9.58 -16.85
CA VAL A 188 -2.06 -9.23 -17.80
C VAL A 188 -2.60 -8.54 -19.03
N LEU A 189 -3.71 -9.05 -19.54
CA LEU A 189 -4.34 -8.53 -20.76
C LEU A 189 -5.20 -7.28 -20.53
N GLY A 190 -5.48 -6.93 -19.27
CA GLY A 190 -6.39 -5.85 -18.92
C GLY A 190 -7.87 -6.19 -19.10
N ASP A 191 -8.19 -7.50 -19.33
CA ASP A 191 -9.55 -8.01 -19.50
C ASP A 191 -10.30 -8.05 -18.15
N ARG A 192 -9.57 -8.10 -17.01
CA ARG A 192 -10.11 -7.88 -15.69
C ARG A 192 -10.24 -6.38 -15.43
N GLY A 193 -11.49 -5.91 -15.23
CA GLY A 193 -11.77 -4.49 -15.02
C GLY A 193 -11.48 -4.00 -13.59
N TYR A 194 -11.19 -2.71 -13.48
CA TYR A 194 -11.15 -1.93 -12.23
C TYR A 194 -12.40 -1.06 -12.13
N VAL A 195 -12.66 -0.42 -11.01
CA VAL A 195 -13.87 0.42 -10.85
C VAL A 195 -13.99 1.49 -11.93
N ASP A 196 -12.87 2.12 -12.31
CA ASP A 196 -12.86 3.13 -13.37
C ASP A 196 -13.21 2.58 -14.76
N ASP A 197 -13.06 1.27 -14.97
CA ASP A 197 -13.38 0.63 -16.26
C ASP A 197 -14.89 0.31 -16.41
N ILE A 198 -15.65 0.24 -15.30
CA ILE A 198 -17.08 -0.12 -15.34
C ILE A 198 -17.90 1.01 -15.99
N ARG A 199 -18.79 0.65 -16.89
CA ARG A 199 -19.77 1.55 -17.50
C ARG A 199 -21.19 1.02 -17.28
N VAL A 200 -22.08 1.89 -16.85
CA VAL A 200 -23.50 1.57 -16.71
C VAL A 200 -24.37 2.63 -17.40
N PRO A 201 -25.52 2.25 -17.96
CA PRO A 201 -26.38 3.21 -18.64
C PRO A 201 -26.81 4.38 -17.75
N GLY A 202 -26.75 5.60 -18.27
CA GLY A 202 -27.14 6.82 -17.55
C GLY A 202 -26.18 7.25 -16.45
N MET A 203 -24.97 6.69 -16.41
CA MET A 203 -23.94 7.02 -15.41
C MET A 203 -23.51 8.49 -15.52
N LEU A 204 -23.45 9.16 -14.39
CA LEU A 204 -22.91 10.49 -14.20
C LEU A 204 -21.51 10.41 -13.55
N HIS A 205 -20.78 11.52 -13.62
CA HIS A 205 -19.44 11.62 -13.06
C HIS A 205 -19.39 12.63 -11.91
N GLY A 206 -18.77 12.23 -10.78
CA GLY A 206 -18.52 13.08 -9.62
C GLY A 206 -17.08 13.58 -9.59
N ALA A 207 -16.87 14.82 -9.17
CA ALA A 207 -15.57 15.39 -8.84
C ALA A 207 -15.63 16.14 -7.50
N LEU A 208 -14.54 16.12 -6.73
CA LEU A 208 -14.49 16.71 -5.40
C LEU A 208 -13.90 18.12 -5.45
N ARG A 209 -14.48 19.03 -4.66
CA ARG A 209 -13.89 20.33 -4.37
C ARG A 209 -13.13 20.24 -3.05
N LEU A 210 -11.81 20.24 -3.11
CA LEU A 210 -10.95 20.25 -1.94
C LEU A 210 -10.74 21.65 -1.40
N THR A 211 -10.41 21.78 -0.13
CA THR A 211 -10.11 23.06 0.53
C THR A 211 -8.88 23.75 -0.04
N ASP A 212 -8.83 25.08 0.10
CA ASP A 212 -7.65 25.91 -0.24
C ASP A 212 -6.71 26.11 0.96
N HIS A 213 -7.13 25.74 2.17
CA HIS A 213 -6.38 25.93 3.42
C HIS A 213 -6.44 24.70 4.30
N ALA A 214 -5.29 24.29 4.83
CA ALA A 214 -5.21 23.15 5.76
C ALA A 214 -5.91 23.48 7.09
N ARG A 215 -5.90 24.74 7.53
CA ARG A 215 -6.61 25.19 8.75
C ARG A 215 -7.32 26.51 8.50
N ALA A 216 -8.65 26.46 8.44
CA ALA A 216 -9.48 27.64 8.26
C ALA A 216 -10.92 27.38 8.72
N ASP A 217 -11.59 28.38 9.25
CA ASP A 217 -13.04 28.32 9.41
C ASP A 217 -13.71 28.64 8.06
N VAL A 218 -14.57 27.74 7.60
CA VAL A 218 -15.34 27.89 6.37
C VAL A 218 -16.56 28.77 6.66
N LEU A 219 -16.55 30.01 6.23
CA LEU A 219 -17.62 30.97 6.50
C LEU A 219 -18.84 30.78 5.58
N ALA A 220 -18.58 30.47 4.32
CA ALA A 220 -19.61 30.21 3.31
C ALA A 220 -19.04 29.35 2.18
N ILE A 221 -19.94 28.59 1.51
CA ILE A 221 -19.65 27.83 0.27
C ILE A 221 -20.69 28.29 -0.75
N ASP A 222 -20.22 28.90 -1.87
CA ASP A 222 -21.09 29.26 -2.97
C ASP A 222 -20.97 28.22 -4.10
N THR A 223 -22.05 27.47 -4.29
CA THR A 223 -22.16 26.43 -5.32
C THR A 223 -22.84 26.97 -6.59
N THR A 224 -23.28 28.22 -6.61
CA THR A 224 -24.06 28.81 -7.72
C THR A 224 -23.28 28.80 -9.04
N PRO A 225 -21.99 29.23 -9.10
CA PRO A 225 -21.23 29.20 -10.36
C PRO A 225 -21.09 27.79 -10.92
N ALA A 226 -20.84 26.82 -10.04
CA ALA A 226 -20.69 25.40 -10.42
C ALA A 226 -22.03 24.83 -10.93
N SER A 227 -23.14 25.13 -10.26
CA SER A 227 -24.48 24.64 -10.62
C SER A 227 -24.97 25.17 -11.99
N GLN A 228 -24.46 26.33 -12.42
CA GLN A 228 -24.79 26.93 -13.69
C GLN A 228 -23.82 26.53 -14.83
N ALA A 229 -22.77 25.76 -14.52
CA ALA A 229 -21.79 25.36 -15.52
C ALA A 229 -22.35 24.32 -16.49
N PRO A 230 -21.92 24.36 -17.76
CA PRO A 230 -22.42 23.45 -18.79
C PRO A 230 -22.21 21.97 -18.41
N GLY A 231 -23.28 21.17 -18.49
CA GLY A 231 -23.26 19.75 -18.22
C GLY A 231 -23.25 19.36 -16.75
N VAL A 232 -23.16 20.30 -15.81
CA VAL A 232 -23.35 20.05 -14.38
C VAL A 232 -24.80 19.72 -14.10
N VAL A 233 -25.05 18.63 -13.39
CA VAL A 233 -26.39 18.12 -13.03
C VAL A 233 -26.75 18.54 -11.61
N ALA A 234 -25.80 18.45 -10.67
CA ALA A 234 -26.02 18.83 -9.26
C ALA A 234 -24.69 19.15 -8.55
N VAL A 235 -24.78 19.91 -7.47
CA VAL A 235 -23.70 20.15 -6.52
C VAL A 235 -24.21 19.87 -5.13
N PHE A 236 -23.49 19.05 -4.36
CA PHE A 236 -23.81 18.72 -2.98
C PHE A 236 -22.66 19.12 -2.06
N ASP A 237 -22.97 19.73 -0.94
CA ASP A 237 -22.06 20.07 0.16
C ASP A 237 -22.42 19.29 1.44
N GLY A 238 -21.73 19.56 2.54
CA GLY A 238 -21.94 18.86 3.80
C GLY A 238 -23.37 18.98 4.37
N SER A 239 -24.16 20.02 3.98
CA SER A 239 -25.54 20.18 4.41
C SER A 239 -26.52 19.17 3.80
N HIS A 240 -26.11 18.51 2.73
CA HIS A 240 -26.93 17.50 2.03
C HIS A 240 -26.74 16.10 2.60
N ILE A 241 -25.83 15.87 3.55
CA ILE A 241 -25.60 14.57 4.19
C ILE A 241 -26.74 14.30 5.17
N PRO A 242 -27.57 13.25 4.94
CA PRO A 242 -28.74 13.03 5.78
C PRO A 242 -28.46 12.30 7.10
N GLY A 243 -27.30 11.66 7.23
CA GLY A 243 -26.88 10.88 8.38
C GLY A 243 -25.62 11.43 9.06
N ASP A 244 -24.67 10.56 9.36
CA ASP A 244 -23.43 10.93 10.03
C ASP A 244 -22.53 11.74 9.09
N LEU A 245 -22.14 12.93 9.53
CA LEU A 245 -21.20 13.78 8.80
C LEU A 245 -19.75 13.23 8.80
N ARG A 246 -19.43 12.39 9.77
CA ARG A 246 -18.07 11.91 10.03
C ARG A 246 -17.98 10.40 9.87
N VAL A 247 -16.87 9.98 9.30
CA VAL A 247 -16.48 8.57 9.10
C VAL A 247 -15.16 8.29 9.84
N GLY A 248 -14.71 7.05 9.84
CA GLY A 248 -13.43 6.63 10.42
C GLY A 248 -13.48 5.19 10.93
N ILE A 249 -12.33 4.53 10.91
CA ILE A 249 -12.18 3.10 11.25
C ILE A 249 -12.24 2.89 12.76
N LEU A 250 -11.45 3.64 13.52
CA LEU A 250 -11.38 3.55 14.99
C LEU A 250 -12.14 4.68 15.67
N HIS A 251 -11.97 5.90 15.18
CA HIS A 251 -12.71 7.06 15.63
C HIS A 251 -13.44 7.68 14.44
N LYS A 252 -14.71 8.01 14.61
CA LYS A 252 -15.50 8.73 13.62
C LYS A 252 -15.18 10.23 13.72
N ASP A 253 -13.98 10.60 13.33
CA ASP A 253 -13.49 11.97 13.45
C ASP A 253 -13.23 12.67 12.10
N TRP A 254 -13.24 11.95 11.00
CA TRP A 254 -12.96 12.46 9.65
C TRP A 254 -14.26 12.90 8.94
N PRO A 255 -14.48 14.21 8.72
CA PRO A 255 -15.67 14.68 8.01
C PRO A 255 -15.68 14.21 6.54
N VAL A 256 -16.83 13.73 6.07
CA VAL A 256 -17.04 13.41 4.64
C VAL A 256 -16.91 14.69 3.81
N MET A 257 -17.56 15.76 4.27
CA MET A 257 -17.43 17.13 3.72
C MET A 257 -17.47 18.13 4.85
N ILE A 258 -16.68 19.21 4.76
CA ILE A 258 -16.71 20.31 5.73
C ILE A 258 -17.86 21.25 5.35
N PRO A 259 -18.89 21.40 6.17
CA PRO A 259 -19.99 22.33 5.90
C PRO A 259 -19.58 23.79 6.16
N ALA A 260 -20.37 24.74 5.66
CA ALA A 260 -20.29 26.13 6.09
C ALA A 260 -20.50 26.22 7.62
N GLY A 261 -19.68 27.02 8.30
CA GLY A 261 -19.57 27.09 9.75
C GLY A 261 -18.64 26.04 10.37
N GLY A 262 -18.13 25.08 9.57
CA GLY A 262 -17.12 24.10 9.98
C GLY A 262 -15.70 24.62 9.85
N ARG A 263 -14.72 23.78 10.24
CA ARG A 263 -13.28 24.08 10.17
C ARG A 263 -12.57 23.00 9.37
N THR A 264 -11.70 23.39 8.43
CA THR A 264 -10.76 22.51 7.76
C THR A 264 -9.59 22.19 8.70
N SER A 265 -9.08 20.96 8.61
CA SER A 265 -7.99 20.47 9.47
C SER A 265 -6.78 20.00 8.67
N PHE A 266 -6.92 19.71 7.39
CA PHE A 266 -5.79 19.40 6.49
C PHE A 266 -6.12 19.72 5.01
N ALA A 267 -5.10 19.70 4.16
CA ALA A 267 -5.19 20.07 2.74
C ALA A 267 -6.11 19.18 1.90
N GLY A 268 -6.49 17.99 2.38
CA GLY A 268 -7.37 17.04 1.69
C GLY A 268 -8.85 17.13 2.05
N ASP A 269 -9.25 18.03 2.95
CA ASP A 269 -10.66 18.19 3.33
C ASP A 269 -11.52 18.56 2.13
N VAL A 270 -12.67 17.89 2.01
CA VAL A 270 -13.64 18.08 0.92
C VAL A 270 -14.69 19.08 1.34
N LEU A 271 -15.07 20.02 0.45
CA LEU A 271 -16.13 21.01 0.65
C LEU A 271 -17.43 20.64 -0.06
N ALA A 272 -17.30 20.08 -1.27
CA ALA A 272 -18.43 19.70 -2.10
C ALA A 272 -18.10 18.57 -3.07
N VAL A 273 -19.14 17.89 -3.56
CA VAL A 273 -19.09 17.00 -4.73
C VAL A 273 -19.92 17.58 -5.84
N VAL A 274 -19.34 17.72 -7.03
CA VAL A 274 -20.02 18.21 -8.24
C VAL A 274 -20.27 17.04 -9.16
N VAL A 275 -21.51 16.89 -9.61
CA VAL A 275 -21.94 15.81 -10.49
C VAL A 275 -22.29 16.36 -11.86
N ALA A 276 -21.75 15.77 -12.91
CA ALA A 276 -21.94 16.21 -14.29
C ALA A 276 -22.06 15.01 -15.26
N GLN A 277 -22.37 15.32 -16.52
CA GLN A 277 -22.53 14.35 -17.59
C GLN A 277 -21.21 13.68 -18.00
N THR A 278 -20.10 14.41 -17.90
CA THR A 278 -18.75 13.89 -18.18
C THR A 278 -17.78 14.19 -17.02
N ARG A 279 -16.68 13.45 -16.97
CA ARG A 279 -15.61 13.64 -15.98
C ARG A 279 -15.01 15.06 -16.05
N GLU A 280 -14.78 15.56 -17.27
CA GLU A 280 -14.22 16.89 -17.52
C GLU A 280 -15.15 17.99 -17.03
N GLN A 281 -16.46 17.84 -17.28
CA GLN A 281 -17.48 18.80 -16.81
C GLN A 281 -17.58 18.78 -15.28
N ALA A 282 -17.52 17.60 -14.64
CA ALA A 282 -17.53 17.50 -13.19
C ALA A 282 -16.31 18.20 -12.57
N ARG A 283 -15.10 17.95 -13.09
CA ARG A 283 -13.86 18.60 -12.63
C ARG A 283 -13.86 20.12 -12.87
N SER A 284 -14.30 20.55 -14.05
CA SER A 284 -14.43 21.98 -14.36
C SER A 284 -15.45 22.65 -13.44
N GLY A 285 -16.57 21.98 -13.17
CA GLY A 285 -17.58 22.46 -12.22
C GLY A 285 -17.04 22.52 -10.78
N ALA A 286 -16.28 21.52 -10.34
CA ALA A 286 -15.69 21.52 -9.00
C ALA A 286 -14.73 22.70 -8.78
N ALA A 287 -13.99 23.10 -9.81
CA ALA A 287 -13.12 24.27 -9.76
C ALA A 287 -13.89 25.61 -9.66
N LEU A 288 -15.19 25.63 -9.94
CA LEU A 288 -16.06 26.82 -9.87
C LEU A 288 -16.78 26.94 -8.51
N VAL A 289 -16.67 25.97 -7.64
CA VAL A 289 -17.20 26.10 -6.26
C VAL A 289 -16.30 27.04 -5.47
N GLU A 290 -16.87 28.14 -4.98
CA GLU A 290 -16.16 29.17 -4.21
C GLU A 290 -16.40 28.99 -2.72
N ALA A 291 -15.37 29.22 -1.91
CA ALA A 291 -15.48 29.20 -0.46
C ALA A 291 -14.86 30.46 0.16
N GLN A 292 -15.52 30.97 1.20
CA GLN A 292 -15.02 32.08 2.00
C GLN A 292 -14.45 31.53 3.32
N TYR A 293 -13.25 31.97 3.66
CA TYR A 293 -12.52 31.46 4.80
C TYR A 293 -12.10 32.55 5.78
N ARG A 294 -12.06 32.19 7.05
CA ARG A 294 -11.20 32.82 8.04
C ARG A 294 -9.97 31.92 8.23
N VAL A 295 -8.88 32.28 7.59
CA VAL A 295 -7.65 31.49 7.62
C VAL A 295 -7.02 31.55 9.01
N LEU A 296 -6.53 30.40 9.48
CA LEU A 296 -5.85 30.20 10.75
C LEU A 296 -4.45 29.65 10.49
N ASP A 297 -3.51 29.94 11.36
CA ASP A 297 -2.16 29.39 11.30
C ASP A 297 -2.19 27.87 11.56
N PRO A 298 -1.69 27.04 10.65
CA PRO A 298 -1.67 25.58 10.83
C PRO A 298 -0.55 25.18 11.79
N VAL A 299 -0.81 24.15 12.58
CA VAL A 299 0.19 23.47 13.43
C VAL A 299 0.78 22.33 12.64
N VAL A 300 2.05 22.41 12.25
CA VAL A 300 2.73 21.43 11.37
C VAL A 300 3.91 20.73 12.04
N ASP A 301 4.35 21.18 13.19
CA ASP A 301 5.41 20.57 14.00
C ASP A 301 4.77 19.75 15.14
N PRO A 302 4.98 18.43 15.18
CA PRO A 302 4.38 17.57 16.19
C PRO A 302 4.93 17.82 17.61
N GLU A 303 6.18 18.22 17.77
CA GLU A 303 6.77 18.55 19.09
C GLU A 303 6.18 19.86 19.62
N ALA A 304 6.05 20.87 18.75
CA ALA A 304 5.38 22.13 19.11
C ALA A 304 3.90 21.91 19.42
N ALA A 305 3.22 21.03 18.68
CA ALA A 305 1.82 20.66 18.94
C ALA A 305 1.61 20.03 20.32
N LEU A 306 2.60 19.26 20.81
CA LEU A 306 2.54 18.64 22.14
C LEU A 306 2.94 19.60 23.27
N ALA A 307 3.69 20.65 22.97
CA ALA A 307 4.19 21.62 23.99
C ALA A 307 3.18 22.72 24.29
N ASP A 308 2.20 22.97 23.40
CA ASP A 308 1.26 24.09 23.52
C ASP A 308 -0.20 23.60 23.42
N ASP A 309 -0.81 23.38 24.58
CA ASP A 309 -2.21 22.96 24.70
C ASP A 309 -3.22 24.07 24.30
N GLU A 310 -2.77 25.34 24.16
CA GLU A 310 -3.65 26.45 23.76
C GLU A 310 -4.01 26.38 22.25
N ILE A 311 -3.21 25.65 21.43
CA ILE A 311 -3.44 25.50 20.00
C ILE A 311 -4.04 24.11 19.70
N ALA A 312 -5.24 23.86 20.19
CA ALA A 312 -5.95 22.62 19.84
C ALA A 312 -6.21 22.53 18.33
N VAL A 313 -5.60 21.56 17.67
CA VAL A 313 -5.80 21.30 16.24
C VAL A 313 -7.26 20.92 15.97
N TRP A 314 -7.92 20.32 16.94
CA TRP A 314 -9.19 19.59 16.73
C TRP A 314 -10.36 20.05 17.62
N GLY A 315 -10.21 21.10 18.40
CA GLY A 315 -11.20 21.53 19.39
C GLY A 315 -11.33 20.57 20.59
N THR A 316 -10.31 19.73 20.80
CA THR A 316 -10.08 18.93 22.01
C THR A 316 -9.07 19.67 22.90
N ASP A 317 -9.04 19.34 24.19
CA ASP A 317 -8.14 19.99 25.15
C ASP A 317 -6.65 19.59 24.97
N THR A 318 -6.33 18.71 24.02
CA THR A 318 -4.97 18.23 23.79
C THR A 318 -4.74 17.81 22.33
N ASN A 319 -3.51 17.98 21.85
CA ASN A 319 -3.04 17.45 20.57
C ASN A 319 -2.46 16.03 20.67
N ILE A 320 -2.53 15.40 21.83
CA ILE A 320 -2.17 13.99 22.00
C ILE A 320 -3.32 13.13 21.46
N LEU A 321 -3.07 12.36 20.41
CA LEU A 321 -4.02 11.36 19.91
C LEU A 321 -3.99 10.10 20.77
N SER A 322 -2.78 9.62 21.10
CA SER A 322 -2.59 8.46 21.98
C SER A 322 -1.19 8.42 22.58
N VAL A 323 -1.06 7.71 23.70
CA VAL A 323 0.21 7.33 24.32
C VAL A 323 0.22 5.82 24.44
N SER A 324 1.31 5.19 23.99
CA SER A 324 1.57 3.75 24.12
C SER A 324 2.89 3.55 24.84
N ALA A 325 2.84 3.00 26.05
CA ALA A 325 4.02 2.85 26.88
C ALA A 325 4.04 1.51 27.61
N TYR A 326 5.23 1.00 27.85
CA TYR A 326 5.46 -0.18 28.70
C TYR A 326 6.89 -0.15 29.26
N SER A 327 7.06 -0.81 30.43
CA SER A 327 8.37 -0.98 31.05
C SER A 327 8.49 -2.37 31.66
N ARG A 328 9.70 -2.91 31.70
CA ARG A 328 10.05 -4.19 32.31
C ARG A 328 11.51 -4.15 32.78
N GLY A 329 11.80 -4.68 33.97
CA GLY A 329 13.14 -4.61 34.58
C GLY A 329 13.46 -3.22 35.13
N ASP A 330 14.71 -3.00 35.52
CA ASP A 330 15.23 -1.72 36.03
C ASP A 330 16.22 -1.15 35.02
N VAL A 331 15.69 -0.39 34.04
CA VAL A 331 16.48 0.16 32.94
C VAL A 331 17.57 1.11 33.44
N ASP A 332 17.33 1.89 34.50
CA ASP A 332 18.32 2.83 35.02
C ASP A 332 19.51 2.10 35.67
N ALA A 333 19.23 1.07 36.47
CA ALA A 333 20.28 0.23 37.08
C ALA A 333 21.07 -0.54 36.02
N ASP A 334 20.36 -1.21 35.07
CA ASP A 334 20.99 -2.04 34.05
C ASP A 334 21.79 -1.19 33.05
N MET A 335 21.28 -0.02 32.64
CA MET A 335 22.01 0.93 31.79
C MET A 335 23.27 1.46 32.46
N SER A 336 23.14 1.86 33.75
CA SER A 336 24.30 2.37 34.54
C SER A 336 25.39 1.35 34.79
N SER A 337 25.04 0.07 34.82
CA SER A 337 26.00 -1.03 35.00
C SER A 337 26.55 -1.60 33.68
N SER A 338 26.02 -1.18 32.56
CA SER A 338 26.45 -1.66 31.24
C SER A 338 27.81 -1.07 30.85
N PRO A 339 28.83 -1.88 30.50
CA PRO A 339 30.13 -1.39 30.04
C PRO A 339 30.03 -0.63 28.71
N HIS A 340 29.06 -0.94 27.88
CA HIS A 340 28.86 -0.28 26.59
C HIS A 340 27.45 0.27 26.51
N VAL A 341 27.33 1.62 26.36
CA VAL A 341 26.05 2.32 26.21
C VAL A 341 26.14 3.24 25.00
N VAL A 342 25.11 3.24 24.17
CA VAL A 342 24.92 4.19 23.06
C VAL A 342 23.57 4.90 23.20
N SER A 343 23.54 6.19 22.80
CA SER A 343 22.32 7.00 22.79
C SER A 343 22.27 7.80 21.49
N GLU A 344 21.16 7.71 20.77
CA GLU A 344 21.01 8.32 19.44
C GLU A 344 19.56 8.73 19.17
N THR A 345 19.40 9.74 18.31
CA THR A 345 18.09 10.12 17.78
C THR A 345 17.97 9.74 16.31
N PHE A 346 16.88 9.05 15.98
CA PHE A 346 16.54 8.63 14.62
C PHE A 346 15.29 9.36 14.14
N VAL A 347 15.26 9.73 12.86
CA VAL A 347 14.13 10.43 12.23
C VAL A 347 13.72 9.69 10.96
N THR A 348 12.45 9.38 10.86
CA THR A 348 11.86 8.82 9.64
C THR A 348 10.91 9.81 9.00
N GLN A 349 10.81 9.77 7.68
CA GLN A 349 10.02 10.71 6.88
C GLN A 349 8.58 10.21 6.64
N ARG A 350 7.69 11.14 6.24
CA ARG A 350 6.40 10.81 5.64
C ARG A 350 6.60 10.26 4.25
N VAL A 351 5.83 9.22 3.88
CA VAL A 351 5.92 8.56 2.56
C VAL A 351 4.53 8.32 1.99
N GLU A 352 4.43 8.44 0.68
CA GLU A 352 3.25 8.19 -0.15
C GLU A 352 3.19 6.73 -0.61
N HIS A 353 2.02 6.09 -0.53
CA HIS A 353 1.78 4.70 -0.97
C HIS A 353 2.07 4.52 -2.45
N ALA A 354 1.64 5.47 -3.27
CA ALA A 354 1.79 5.47 -4.72
C ALA A 354 1.21 4.22 -5.40
N PHE A 355 0.10 3.68 -4.88
CA PHE A 355 -0.68 2.71 -5.64
C PHE A 355 -1.09 3.34 -6.98
N LEU A 356 -1.01 2.55 -8.07
CA LEU A 356 -1.13 3.13 -9.41
C LEU A 356 -2.57 3.40 -9.83
N GLU A 357 -3.53 2.67 -9.33
CA GLU A 357 -4.95 2.97 -9.48
C GLU A 357 -5.35 4.07 -8.50
N PRO A 358 -5.68 5.31 -8.95
CA PRO A 358 -6.33 6.28 -8.08
C PRO A 358 -7.66 5.73 -7.57
N GLU A 359 -8.13 6.23 -6.44
CA GLU A 359 -9.39 5.81 -5.85
C GLU A 359 -10.56 6.10 -6.81
N SER A 360 -11.36 5.07 -7.02
CA SER A 360 -12.56 5.14 -7.84
C SER A 360 -13.70 4.40 -7.18
N THR A 361 -14.90 4.98 -7.20
CA THR A 361 -16.12 4.39 -6.67
C THR A 361 -17.24 4.63 -7.65
N LEU A 362 -18.01 3.57 -7.94
CA LEU A 362 -19.24 3.65 -8.69
C LEU A 362 -20.42 3.23 -7.80
N ALA A 363 -21.37 4.13 -7.61
CA ALA A 363 -22.58 3.86 -6.84
C ALA A 363 -23.80 3.82 -7.78
N VAL A 364 -24.61 2.76 -7.66
CA VAL A 364 -25.75 2.47 -8.54
C VAL A 364 -27.02 2.28 -7.69
N PRO A 365 -28.09 3.06 -7.90
CA PRO A 365 -29.37 2.84 -7.22
C PRO A 365 -29.95 1.46 -7.55
N ARG A 366 -30.43 0.76 -6.51
CA ARG A 366 -31.10 -0.55 -6.67
C ARG A 366 -32.61 -0.38 -6.86
N PRO A 367 -33.28 -1.34 -7.55
CA PRO A 367 -34.75 -1.30 -7.75
C PRO A 367 -35.55 -1.31 -6.46
N ASP A 368 -35.01 -1.90 -5.37
CA ASP A 368 -35.65 -1.94 -4.04
C ASP A 368 -35.50 -0.62 -3.26
N GLY A 369 -34.89 0.40 -3.91
CA GLY A 369 -34.63 1.71 -3.32
C GLY A 369 -33.37 1.76 -2.45
N GLY A 370 -32.56 0.69 -2.41
CA GLY A 370 -31.21 0.67 -1.84
C GLY A 370 -30.17 1.20 -2.83
N ILE A 371 -28.90 1.02 -2.46
CA ILE A 371 -27.75 1.39 -3.31
C ILE A 371 -26.75 0.24 -3.38
N HIS A 372 -26.16 0.01 -4.55
CA HIS A 372 -25.04 -0.90 -4.77
C HIS A 372 -23.78 -0.10 -5.11
N VAL A 373 -22.67 -0.41 -4.45
CA VAL A 373 -21.41 0.32 -4.57
C VAL A 373 -20.31 -0.63 -5.00
N TYR A 374 -19.67 -0.32 -6.11
CA TYR A 374 -18.42 -0.95 -6.55
C TYR A 374 -17.25 -0.18 -5.93
N SER A 375 -16.45 -0.87 -5.13
CA SER A 375 -15.34 -0.26 -4.37
C SER A 375 -14.01 -0.96 -4.63
N GLY A 376 -12.92 -0.20 -4.61
CA GLY A 376 -11.54 -0.68 -4.53
C GLY A 376 -10.92 -0.47 -3.14
N GLY A 377 -11.74 -0.30 -2.07
CA GLY A 377 -11.27 -0.16 -0.69
C GLY A 377 -10.67 -1.45 -0.11
N GLN A 378 -10.10 -1.37 1.09
CA GLN A 378 -9.49 -2.52 1.78
C GLN A 378 -10.45 -3.25 2.74
N GLY A 379 -11.71 -2.79 2.88
CA GLY A 379 -12.73 -3.39 3.73
C GLY A 379 -14.15 -3.07 3.26
N VAL A 380 -14.73 -3.94 2.43
CA VAL A 380 -16.06 -3.67 1.83
C VAL A 380 -17.21 -3.61 2.85
N TRP A 381 -17.09 -4.30 3.99
CA TRP A 381 -18.09 -4.22 5.08
C TRP A 381 -17.97 -2.90 5.83
N ASP A 382 -16.76 -2.42 6.10
CA ASP A 382 -16.53 -1.11 6.70
C ASP A 382 -17.00 0.01 5.76
N ASP A 383 -16.75 -0.12 4.45
CA ASP A 383 -17.29 0.79 3.43
C ASP A 383 -18.82 0.81 3.49
N ARG A 384 -19.47 -0.36 3.52
CA ARG A 384 -20.94 -0.49 3.64
C ARG A 384 -21.47 0.23 4.87
N ASP A 385 -20.90 -0.06 6.03
CA ASP A 385 -21.39 0.44 7.31
C ASP A 385 -21.21 1.96 7.44
N GLN A 386 -20.09 2.49 6.97
CA GLN A 386 -19.84 3.94 6.94
C GLN A 386 -20.72 4.65 5.90
N ILE A 387 -20.94 4.07 4.71
CA ILE A 387 -21.86 4.61 3.71
C ILE A 387 -23.30 4.63 4.27
N ALA A 388 -23.76 3.55 4.89
CA ALA A 388 -25.08 3.47 5.49
C ALA A 388 -25.27 4.54 6.57
N ALA A 389 -24.28 4.74 7.44
CA ALA A 389 -24.29 5.78 8.46
C ALA A 389 -24.35 7.20 7.85
N CYS A 390 -23.55 7.46 6.81
CA CYS A 390 -23.56 8.73 6.08
C CYS A 390 -24.91 9.02 5.40
N LEU A 391 -25.54 7.99 4.83
CA LEU A 391 -26.87 8.10 4.22
C LEU A 391 -28.03 8.10 5.23
N GLY A 392 -27.78 7.82 6.50
CA GLY A 392 -28.81 7.73 7.54
C GLY A 392 -29.76 6.55 7.35
N VAL A 393 -29.27 5.41 6.83
CA VAL A 393 -30.07 4.22 6.51
C VAL A 393 -29.50 2.96 7.17
N GLY A 394 -30.29 1.88 7.19
CA GLY A 394 -29.79 0.57 7.62
C GLY A 394 -28.78 -0.04 6.64
N THR A 395 -27.90 -0.90 7.11
CA THR A 395 -26.88 -1.58 6.30
C THR A 395 -27.49 -2.49 5.22
N ASP A 396 -28.72 -2.97 5.39
CA ASP A 396 -29.49 -3.73 4.40
C ASP A 396 -29.83 -2.92 3.14
N ARG A 397 -29.79 -1.59 3.25
CA ARG A 397 -30.02 -0.67 2.12
C ARG A 397 -28.77 -0.42 1.29
N VAL A 398 -27.62 -0.83 1.76
CA VAL A 398 -26.32 -0.64 1.10
C VAL A 398 -25.69 -1.99 0.83
N SER A 399 -25.29 -2.25 -0.41
CA SER A 399 -24.45 -3.39 -0.76
C SER A 399 -23.16 -2.89 -1.38
N VAL A 400 -22.04 -3.52 -1.03
CA VAL A 400 -20.72 -3.20 -1.56
C VAL A 400 -20.09 -4.45 -2.18
N GLU A 401 -19.51 -4.29 -3.34
CA GLU A 401 -18.80 -5.34 -4.07
C GLU A 401 -17.36 -4.89 -4.33
N LEU A 402 -16.40 -5.78 -4.02
CA LEU A 402 -15.02 -5.59 -4.37
C LEU A 402 -14.82 -5.81 -5.86
N VAL A 403 -14.29 -4.80 -6.54
CA VAL A 403 -13.75 -4.94 -7.89
C VAL A 403 -12.24 -5.18 -7.79
N SER A 404 -11.52 -5.31 -8.90
CA SER A 404 -10.06 -5.35 -8.88
C SER A 404 -9.50 -4.08 -8.24
N ASN A 405 -8.47 -4.24 -7.42
CA ASN A 405 -7.80 -3.13 -6.75
C ASN A 405 -6.36 -3.01 -7.25
N GLY A 406 -6.02 -1.87 -7.82
CA GLY A 406 -4.73 -1.58 -8.45
C GLY A 406 -3.62 -1.20 -7.47
N GLY A 407 -3.55 -1.91 -6.35
CA GLY A 407 -2.63 -1.69 -5.23
C GLY A 407 -3.24 -0.81 -4.15
N ALA A 408 -2.86 -1.06 -2.90
CA ALA A 408 -3.34 -0.26 -1.76
C ALA A 408 -2.25 -0.05 -0.70
N PHE A 409 -1.58 -1.09 -0.21
CA PHE A 409 -0.46 -1.06 0.76
C PHE A 409 -0.83 -0.44 2.13
N GLY A 410 -2.12 -0.33 2.45
CA GLY A 410 -2.67 0.36 3.60
C GLY A 410 -3.36 1.69 3.27
N GLY A 411 -3.09 2.29 2.11
CA GLY A 411 -3.60 3.61 1.74
C GLY A 411 -5.06 3.67 1.32
N LYS A 412 -5.75 2.53 1.22
CA LYS A 412 -7.18 2.44 0.90
C LYS A 412 -7.99 1.82 2.05
N GLU A 413 -7.47 1.88 3.29
CA GLU A 413 -8.21 1.48 4.49
C GLU A 413 -9.25 2.53 4.87
N ASP A 414 -8.85 3.80 4.92
CA ASP A 414 -9.78 4.90 5.17
C ASP A 414 -10.64 5.19 3.93
N MET A 415 -11.87 5.62 4.17
CA MET A 415 -12.80 6.01 3.12
C MET A 415 -12.36 7.31 2.46
N SER A 416 -12.15 7.31 1.13
CA SER A 416 -11.73 8.49 0.37
C SER A 416 -12.87 9.16 -0.41
N ASN A 417 -13.50 8.43 -1.35
CA ASN A 417 -14.56 8.97 -2.21
C ASN A 417 -15.83 8.13 -2.25
N GLN A 418 -15.89 7.04 -1.49
CA GLN A 418 -17.02 6.09 -1.48
C GLN A 418 -18.31 6.77 -1.00
N ALA A 419 -18.27 7.50 0.13
CA ALA A 419 -19.43 8.22 0.65
C ALA A 419 -19.93 9.32 -0.31
N HIS A 420 -19.01 10.00 -1.01
CA HIS A 420 -19.37 11.08 -1.95
C HIS A 420 -20.12 10.53 -3.17
N ALA A 421 -19.63 9.44 -3.77
CA ALA A 421 -20.30 8.78 -4.89
C ALA A 421 -21.65 8.21 -4.46
N ALA A 422 -21.70 7.56 -3.29
CA ALA A 422 -22.92 6.99 -2.76
C ALA A 422 -23.98 8.05 -2.43
N LEU A 423 -23.60 9.16 -1.77
CA LEU A 423 -24.49 10.29 -1.48
C LEU A 423 -25.08 10.88 -2.76
N ALA A 424 -24.24 11.16 -3.75
CA ALA A 424 -24.67 11.73 -5.02
C ALA A 424 -25.65 10.79 -5.75
N ALA A 425 -25.34 9.51 -5.85
CA ALA A 425 -26.23 8.52 -6.48
C ALA A 425 -27.54 8.33 -5.69
N TRP A 426 -27.47 8.38 -4.36
CA TRP A 426 -28.64 8.28 -3.49
C TRP A 426 -29.61 9.44 -3.69
N LEU A 427 -29.11 10.66 -3.77
CA LEU A 427 -29.93 11.87 -3.93
C LEU A 427 -30.48 12.01 -5.36
N LEU A 428 -29.66 11.73 -6.38
CA LEU A 428 -30.07 11.85 -7.79
C LEU A 428 -30.91 10.68 -8.29
N LYS A 429 -30.88 9.52 -7.63
CA LYS A 429 -31.46 8.26 -8.11
C LYS A 429 -30.91 7.84 -9.48
N GLN A 430 -29.64 8.16 -9.73
CA GLN A 430 -28.89 7.82 -10.95
C GLN A 430 -27.52 7.26 -10.58
N PRO A 431 -26.91 6.40 -11.42
CA PRO A 431 -25.56 5.95 -11.16
C PRO A 431 -24.57 7.10 -11.18
N VAL A 432 -23.65 7.16 -10.20
CA VAL A 432 -22.60 8.16 -10.13
C VAL A 432 -21.25 7.47 -9.90
N LYS A 433 -20.26 7.79 -10.75
CA LYS A 433 -18.87 7.40 -10.60
C LYS A 433 -18.03 8.59 -10.15
N CYS A 434 -17.28 8.44 -9.08
CA CYS A 434 -16.28 9.39 -8.63
C CYS A 434 -14.90 8.75 -8.73
N THR A 435 -14.02 9.30 -9.60
CA THR A 435 -12.63 8.85 -9.76
C THR A 435 -11.72 10.03 -9.51
N LEU A 436 -10.84 9.90 -8.50
CA LEU A 436 -9.86 10.93 -8.16
C LEU A 436 -8.81 11.09 -9.25
N SER A 437 -8.34 12.31 -9.46
CA SER A 437 -7.07 12.55 -10.14
C SER A 437 -5.90 12.09 -9.26
N ARG A 438 -4.71 11.93 -9.82
CA ARG A 438 -3.53 11.60 -9.02
C ARG A 438 -3.19 12.66 -7.97
N GLU A 439 -3.42 13.92 -8.25
CA GLU A 439 -3.21 15.01 -7.31
C GLU A 439 -4.23 14.99 -6.16
N GLU A 440 -5.50 14.77 -6.46
CA GLU A 440 -6.55 14.58 -5.43
C GLU A 440 -6.25 13.38 -4.57
N SER A 441 -5.86 12.24 -5.16
CA SER A 441 -5.43 11.03 -4.46
C SER A 441 -4.29 11.33 -3.47
N PHE A 442 -3.24 12.06 -3.89
CA PHE A 442 -2.14 12.44 -3.01
C PHE A 442 -2.56 13.36 -1.85
N ARG A 443 -3.61 14.15 -2.02
CA ARG A 443 -4.08 15.04 -0.97
C ARG A 443 -5.01 14.37 0.03
N ILE A 444 -5.82 13.41 -0.41
CA ILE A 444 -6.94 12.87 0.39
C ILE A 444 -6.50 11.71 1.30
N HIS A 445 -5.89 10.64 0.76
CA HIS A 445 -5.67 9.43 1.56
C HIS A 445 -4.52 9.57 2.57
N ALA A 446 -4.57 8.73 3.61
CA ALA A 446 -3.57 8.73 4.68
C ALA A 446 -2.16 8.34 4.19
N LYS A 447 -1.11 8.75 4.91
CA LYS A 447 0.31 8.57 4.57
C LYS A 447 1.04 7.72 5.64
N ARG A 448 2.33 7.37 5.40
CA ARG A 448 3.19 6.81 6.44
C ARG A 448 3.51 7.86 7.49
N HIS A 449 3.43 7.50 8.76
CA HIS A 449 3.83 8.36 9.88
C HIS A 449 5.32 8.70 9.83
N PRO A 450 5.74 9.94 9.81
CA PRO A 450 7.07 10.34 10.24
C PRO A 450 7.17 10.18 11.75
N ILE A 451 8.29 9.66 12.25
CA ILE A 451 8.50 9.43 13.68
C ILE A 451 9.91 9.90 14.05
N THR A 452 10.02 10.75 15.06
CA THR A 452 11.27 11.09 15.77
C THR A 452 11.42 10.13 16.94
N MET A 453 12.59 9.47 17.07
CA MET A 453 12.82 8.41 18.03
C MET A 453 14.16 8.59 18.71
N THR A 454 14.18 8.76 20.03
CA THR A 454 15.41 8.77 20.83
C THR A 454 15.56 7.40 21.48
N TYR A 455 16.69 6.74 21.24
CA TYR A 455 17.04 5.43 21.77
C TYR A 455 18.28 5.50 22.65
N GLU A 456 18.26 4.79 23.77
CA GLU A 456 19.43 4.35 24.53
C GLU A 456 19.46 2.83 24.57
N ALA A 457 20.64 2.24 24.36
CA ALA A 457 20.82 0.81 24.46
C ALA A 457 22.16 0.48 25.14
N GLY A 458 22.14 -0.49 26.04
CA GLY A 458 23.29 -1.00 26.75
C GLY A 458 23.57 -2.48 26.43
N CYS A 459 24.85 -2.88 26.46
CA CYS A 459 25.26 -4.27 26.42
C CYS A 459 26.48 -4.56 27.32
N ASP A 460 26.73 -5.85 27.59
CA ASP A 460 27.95 -6.31 28.27
C ASP A 460 29.17 -6.34 27.33
N ASP A 461 30.34 -6.73 27.85
CA ASP A 461 31.61 -6.84 27.10
C ASP A 461 31.56 -7.91 26.00
N GLU A 462 30.67 -8.86 26.09
CA GLU A 462 30.40 -9.89 25.10
C GLU A 462 29.36 -9.44 24.07
N GLY A 463 28.72 -8.28 24.25
CA GLY A 463 27.70 -7.72 23.35
C GLY A 463 26.29 -8.28 23.56
N HIS A 464 25.99 -8.88 24.72
CA HIS A 464 24.62 -9.22 25.09
C HIS A 464 23.89 -7.97 25.58
N LEU A 465 22.71 -7.67 25.03
CA LEU A 465 21.89 -6.54 25.44
C LEU A 465 21.50 -6.65 26.92
N THR A 466 21.59 -5.56 27.63
CA THR A 466 21.21 -5.42 29.04
C THR A 466 19.95 -4.58 29.21
N ALA A 467 19.86 -3.44 28.51
CA ALA A 467 18.73 -2.54 28.59
C ALA A 467 18.48 -1.78 27.27
N VAL A 468 17.22 -1.41 27.04
CA VAL A 468 16.80 -0.50 25.95
C VAL A 468 15.78 0.49 26.48
N ARG A 469 16.00 1.78 26.24
CA ARG A 469 15.04 2.86 26.42
C ARG A 469 14.71 3.48 25.06
N ALA A 470 13.41 3.72 24.77
CA ALA A 470 12.98 4.40 23.57
C ALA A 470 11.87 5.42 23.84
N ARG A 471 12.00 6.62 23.28
CA ARG A 471 11.00 7.68 23.29
C ARG A 471 10.69 8.09 21.87
N MET A 472 9.41 8.05 21.49
CA MET A 472 8.97 8.23 20.10
C MET A 472 7.86 9.28 20.03
N ILE A 473 7.95 10.19 19.06
CA ILE A 473 6.89 11.13 18.71
C ILE A 473 6.57 10.93 17.25
N GLY A 474 5.33 10.54 16.94
CA GLY A 474 4.83 10.33 15.58
C GLY A 474 3.78 11.37 15.22
N ASP A 475 3.94 11.97 14.04
CA ASP A 475 2.96 12.89 13.47
C ASP A 475 1.83 12.10 12.79
N SER A 476 0.62 12.12 13.38
CA SER A 476 -0.57 11.46 12.84
C SER A 476 -1.37 12.34 11.87
N GLY A 477 -1.00 13.62 11.73
CA GLY A 477 -1.78 14.57 10.92
C GLY A 477 -3.10 14.93 11.58
N ALA A 478 -4.09 15.31 10.75
CA ALA A 478 -5.30 15.98 11.24
C ALA A 478 -6.35 15.03 11.84
N TYR A 479 -6.45 13.80 11.38
CA TYR A 479 -7.48 12.86 11.83
C TYR A 479 -6.87 11.56 12.33
N ALA A 480 -7.60 10.83 13.16
CA ALA A 480 -7.09 9.63 13.82
C ALA A 480 -6.71 8.51 12.86
N SER A 481 -7.51 8.27 11.80
CA SER A 481 -7.32 7.08 10.97
C SER A 481 -7.02 5.85 11.86
N VAL A 482 -5.84 5.25 11.70
CA VAL A 482 -5.30 4.20 12.59
C VAL A 482 -3.99 4.62 13.27
N GLY A 483 -3.69 5.92 13.35
CA GLY A 483 -2.43 6.46 13.85
C GLY A 483 -2.05 5.97 15.25
N MET A 484 -3.02 5.90 16.16
CA MET A 484 -2.81 5.34 17.50
C MET A 484 -2.29 3.90 17.46
N LYS A 485 -2.74 3.09 16.50
CA LYS A 485 -2.30 1.69 16.35
C LYS A 485 -0.93 1.59 15.69
N VAL A 486 -0.57 2.54 14.82
CA VAL A 486 0.78 2.62 14.25
C VAL A 486 1.80 2.91 15.34
N LEU A 487 1.53 3.87 16.24
CA LEU A 487 2.45 4.19 17.35
C LEU A 487 2.46 3.09 18.42
N GLU A 488 1.33 2.40 18.67
CA GLU A 488 1.29 1.18 19.50
C GLU A 488 2.21 0.09 18.92
N ARG A 489 2.21 -0.09 17.58
CA ARG A 489 3.09 -1.05 16.92
C ARG A 489 4.55 -0.60 16.93
N ALA A 490 4.85 0.68 16.76
CA ALA A 490 6.20 1.20 16.90
C ALA A 490 6.74 0.92 18.30
N ALA A 491 5.98 1.25 19.35
CA ALA A 491 6.33 0.92 20.72
C ALA A 491 6.53 -0.58 20.93
N GLY A 492 5.55 -1.42 20.56
CA GLY A 492 5.61 -2.85 20.75
C GLY A 492 6.79 -3.53 20.04
N HIS A 493 7.26 -2.97 18.90
CA HIS A 493 8.36 -3.53 18.11
C HIS A 493 9.71 -2.81 18.35
N ALA A 494 9.78 -1.94 19.35
CA ALA A 494 10.96 -1.10 19.64
C ALA A 494 12.25 -1.90 19.90
N THR A 495 12.14 -3.09 20.46
CA THR A 495 13.29 -3.97 20.72
C THR A 495 13.66 -4.88 19.56
N GLY A 496 12.93 -4.82 18.41
CA GLY A 496 13.14 -5.77 17.32
C GLY A 496 12.96 -7.24 17.78
N PRO A 497 13.55 -8.20 17.07
CA PRO A 497 13.51 -9.64 17.41
C PRO A 497 14.60 -10.03 18.43
N TYR A 498 14.90 -9.17 19.41
CA TYR A 498 15.98 -9.39 20.34
C TYR A 498 15.47 -9.64 21.78
N ARG A 499 16.23 -10.46 22.50
CA ARG A 499 16.10 -10.60 23.94
C ARG A 499 16.72 -9.37 24.62
N VAL A 500 15.91 -8.64 25.38
CA VAL A 500 16.36 -7.47 26.16
C VAL A 500 15.88 -7.63 27.59
N PRO A 501 16.74 -7.72 28.59
CA PRO A 501 16.36 -7.91 30.00
C PRO A 501 15.54 -6.75 30.58
N ALA A 502 15.96 -5.50 30.36
CA ALA A 502 15.24 -4.32 30.85
C ALA A 502 14.82 -3.41 29.70
N VAL A 503 13.58 -2.96 29.72
CA VAL A 503 12.97 -2.18 28.64
C VAL A 503 12.10 -1.06 29.19
N ASP A 504 12.23 0.16 28.66
CA ASP A 504 11.37 1.30 28.96
C ASP A 504 11.03 2.05 27.68
N VAL A 505 9.80 1.91 27.17
CA VAL A 505 9.36 2.43 25.87
C VAL A 505 8.12 3.31 26.03
N GLU A 506 8.13 4.45 25.34
CA GLU A 506 6.98 5.32 25.19
C GLU A 506 6.89 5.84 23.74
N ALA A 507 5.69 5.82 23.17
CA ALA A 507 5.39 6.38 21.86
C ALA A 507 4.12 7.24 21.94
N ILE A 508 4.22 8.47 21.47
CA ILE A 508 3.15 9.46 21.44
C ILE A 508 2.73 9.72 20.00
N ALA A 509 1.44 9.60 19.71
CA ALA A 509 0.84 10.04 18.46
C ALA A 509 0.37 11.49 18.62
N ALA A 510 0.94 12.41 17.84
CA ALA A 510 0.60 13.83 17.87
C ALA A 510 -0.38 14.19 16.73
N ARG A 511 -1.33 15.07 17.00
CA ARG A 511 -2.22 15.67 15.99
C ARG A 511 -1.62 16.97 15.48
N THR A 512 -1.64 17.13 14.15
CA THR A 512 -1.18 18.33 13.45
C THR A 512 -2.12 18.66 12.29
N ASN A 513 -1.89 19.78 11.60
CA ASN A 513 -2.59 20.09 10.36
C ASN A 513 -1.89 19.54 9.10
N ASN A 514 -0.93 18.67 9.27
CA ASN A 514 -0.28 17.95 8.18
C ASN A 514 -1.23 16.95 7.50
N PRO A 515 -0.87 16.43 6.32
CA PRO A 515 -1.58 15.30 5.72
C PRO A 515 -1.77 14.16 6.72
N VAL A 516 -3.00 13.61 6.77
CA VAL A 516 -3.34 12.50 7.66
C VAL A 516 -2.37 11.35 7.47
N CYS A 517 -1.95 10.73 8.57
CA CYS A 517 -1.14 9.52 8.57
C CYS A 517 -1.96 8.34 9.08
N GLY A 518 -1.81 7.19 8.41
CA GLY A 518 -2.56 5.97 8.71
C GLY A 518 -1.76 4.72 8.41
N ALA A 519 -2.46 3.67 7.97
CA ALA A 519 -1.82 2.41 7.63
C ALA A 519 -0.90 2.56 6.42
N PHE A 520 0.30 2.04 6.53
CA PHE A 520 1.19 1.78 5.40
C PHE A 520 2.10 0.59 5.73
N ARG A 521 2.29 -0.31 4.78
CA ARG A 521 3.08 -1.54 4.84
C ARG A 521 4.27 -1.43 5.81
N GLY A 522 4.35 -2.29 6.85
CA GLY A 522 5.32 -2.19 7.95
C GLY A 522 4.74 -1.58 9.24
N PHE A 523 3.79 -0.62 9.16
CA PHE A 523 2.88 -0.15 10.21
C PHE A 523 3.56 0.12 11.56
N GLY A 524 4.54 1.03 11.61
CA GLY A 524 5.28 1.40 12.83
C GLY A 524 6.49 0.51 13.11
N ALA A 525 6.42 -0.78 12.81
CA ALA A 525 7.52 -1.71 13.08
C ALA A 525 8.80 -1.37 12.29
N ASN A 526 8.67 -0.99 11.02
CA ASN A 526 9.83 -0.64 10.19
C ASN A 526 10.52 0.66 10.64
N GLN A 527 9.76 1.62 11.18
CA GLN A 527 10.34 2.85 11.74
C GLN A 527 11.15 2.54 13.01
N ALA A 528 10.52 1.86 13.99
CA ALA A 528 11.16 1.53 15.25
C ALA A 528 12.37 0.59 15.05
N GLN A 529 12.27 -0.39 14.16
CA GLN A 529 13.37 -1.32 13.92
C GLN A 529 14.51 -0.70 13.10
N PHE A 530 14.27 0.32 12.28
CA PHE A 530 15.37 1.12 11.72
C PHE A 530 16.25 1.71 12.83
N ALA A 531 15.64 2.26 13.88
CA ALA A 531 16.38 2.80 15.02
C ALA A 531 17.09 1.69 15.81
N MET A 532 16.38 0.60 16.14
CA MET A 532 16.99 -0.51 16.89
C MET A 532 18.15 -1.17 16.16
N GLU A 533 18.03 -1.39 14.84
CA GLU A 533 19.10 -1.94 14.01
C GLU A 533 20.32 -1.01 13.97
N GLY A 534 20.09 0.30 13.91
CA GLY A 534 21.17 1.29 14.03
C GLY A 534 21.85 1.28 15.41
N MET A 535 21.12 0.99 16.50
CA MET A 535 21.71 0.82 17.82
C MET A 535 22.56 -0.47 17.90
N MET A 536 22.06 -1.58 17.31
CA MET A 536 22.80 -2.84 17.26
C MET A 536 24.17 -2.70 16.57
N ASP A 537 24.22 -1.99 15.45
CA ASP A 537 25.47 -1.80 14.73
C ASP A 537 26.48 -0.94 15.51
N ARG A 538 26.04 0.11 16.21
CA ARG A 538 26.86 0.93 17.08
C ARG A 538 27.42 0.17 18.28
N LEU A 539 26.58 -0.68 18.89
CA LEU A 539 27.04 -1.55 19.98
C LEU A 539 28.05 -2.58 19.47
N ALA A 540 27.81 -3.18 18.29
CA ALA A 540 28.76 -4.09 17.65
C ALA A 540 30.15 -3.44 17.45
N GLU A 541 30.19 -2.21 16.96
CA GLU A 541 31.44 -1.45 16.77
C GLU A 541 32.12 -1.19 18.10
N ARG A 542 31.36 -0.80 19.15
CA ARG A 542 31.94 -0.55 20.49
C ARG A 542 32.55 -1.78 21.14
N VAL A 543 31.92 -2.94 20.96
CA VAL A 543 32.39 -4.24 21.46
C VAL A 543 33.51 -4.80 20.58
N GLY A 544 33.60 -4.35 19.31
CA GLY A 544 34.58 -4.85 18.33
C GLY A 544 34.19 -6.17 17.68
N ILE A 545 32.89 -6.41 17.51
CA ILE A 545 32.33 -7.59 16.83
C ILE A 545 31.55 -7.19 15.57
N THR A 546 31.22 -8.15 14.74
CA THR A 546 30.46 -7.87 13.51
C THR A 546 28.96 -7.66 13.79
N GLY A 547 28.28 -6.96 12.87
CA GLY A 547 26.83 -6.79 12.91
C GLY A 547 26.07 -8.13 12.88
N LEU A 548 26.61 -9.16 12.22
CA LEU A 548 26.07 -10.52 12.26
C LEU A 548 26.23 -11.16 13.64
N GLU A 549 27.41 -11.02 14.26
CA GLU A 549 27.68 -11.63 15.58
C GLU A 549 26.79 -11.05 16.68
N ILE A 550 26.66 -9.71 16.77
CA ILE A 550 25.83 -9.11 17.81
C ILE A 550 24.36 -9.53 17.68
N ARG A 551 23.81 -9.61 16.44
CA ARG A 551 22.46 -10.08 16.17
C ARG A 551 22.31 -11.56 16.56
N SER A 552 23.27 -12.40 16.21
CA SER A 552 23.27 -13.84 16.53
C SER A 552 23.31 -14.13 18.05
N ARG A 553 24.00 -13.27 18.82
CA ARG A 553 24.07 -13.39 20.30
C ARG A 553 22.76 -12.99 20.96
N ASN A 554 22.02 -12.03 20.38
CA ASN A 554 20.84 -11.43 20.99
C ASN A 554 19.51 -11.86 20.39
N VAL A 555 19.50 -12.59 19.24
CA VAL A 555 18.26 -13.05 18.62
C VAL A 555 17.44 -13.88 19.62
N ILE A 556 16.17 -13.55 19.75
CA ILE A 556 15.26 -14.17 20.70
C ILE A 556 15.03 -15.64 20.40
N LYS A 557 14.88 -16.45 21.45
CA LYS A 557 14.70 -17.92 21.37
C LYS A 557 13.35 -18.33 21.98
N PRO A 558 12.85 -19.52 21.64
CA PRO A 558 11.67 -20.09 22.29
C PRO A 558 11.81 -20.11 23.82
N GLY A 559 10.74 -19.69 24.50
CA GLY A 559 10.69 -19.58 25.96
C GLY A 559 11.28 -18.30 26.53
N GLU A 560 11.98 -17.48 25.74
CA GLU A 560 12.46 -16.17 26.19
C GLU A 560 11.37 -15.12 26.10
N VAL A 561 11.52 -14.04 26.86
CA VAL A 561 10.57 -12.94 26.97
C VAL A 561 10.96 -11.84 26.00
N TRP A 562 10.06 -11.53 25.05
CA TRP A 562 10.18 -10.41 24.13
C TRP A 562 9.90 -9.08 24.83
N GLY A 563 10.43 -7.97 24.31
CA GLY A 563 10.38 -6.63 24.91
C GLY A 563 9.10 -6.31 25.68
N PRO A 564 7.90 -6.31 25.06
CA PRO A 564 6.65 -6.00 25.76
C PRO A 564 6.12 -7.10 26.70
N GLY A 565 6.88 -8.19 26.93
CA GLY A 565 6.55 -9.20 27.94
C GLY A 565 6.05 -10.53 27.41
N GLN A 566 5.81 -10.70 26.12
CA GLN A 566 5.34 -11.98 25.56
C GLN A 566 6.44 -13.04 25.60
N ILE A 567 6.10 -14.22 26.15
CA ILE A 567 6.95 -15.42 26.02
C ILE A 567 6.82 -15.94 24.60
N MET A 568 7.96 -16.07 23.90
CA MET A 568 7.99 -16.47 22.50
C MET A 568 7.84 -17.98 22.33
N ASP A 569 7.03 -18.37 21.36
CA ASP A 569 6.83 -19.78 20.97
C ASP A 569 7.90 -20.25 19.97
N ASP A 570 7.82 -21.55 19.58
CA ASP A 570 8.77 -22.16 18.65
C ASP A 570 8.82 -21.48 17.27
N GLY A 571 7.78 -20.72 16.92
CA GLY A 571 7.75 -19.93 15.68
C GLY A 571 8.86 -18.88 15.60
N CYS A 572 9.41 -18.42 16.74
CA CYS A 572 10.48 -17.42 16.76
C CYS A 572 11.86 -17.94 16.28
N GLU A 573 12.04 -19.25 16.18
CA GLU A 573 13.22 -19.85 15.53
C GLU A 573 13.43 -19.32 14.10
N GLY A 574 12.39 -18.83 13.47
CA GLY A 574 12.44 -18.18 12.16
C GLY A 574 13.44 -17.04 12.09
N ALA A 575 13.57 -16.22 13.13
CA ALA A 575 14.55 -15.12 13.19
C ALA A 575 16.00 -15.64 13.10
N ARG A 576 16.33 -16.66 13.90
CA ARG A 576 17.67 -17.28 13.89
C ARG A 576 17.95 -17.97 12.55
N ARG A 577 16.96 -18.69 11.99
CA ARG A 577 17.11 -19.38 10.70
C ARG A 577 17.34 -18.41 9.54
N CYS A 578 16.69 -17.25 9.56
CA CYS A 578 16.92 -16.19 8.55
C CYS A 578 18.36 -15.64 8.63
N LEU A 579 18.90 -15.41 9.84
CA LEU A 579 20.31 -15.01 10.01
C LEU A 579 21.28 -16.09 9.53
N GLU A 580 21.04 -17.34 9.89
CA GLU A 580 21.88 -18.47 9.48
C GLU A 580 21.93 -18.62 7.95
N ALA A 581 20.79 -18.44 7.27
CA ALA A 581 20.72 -18.52 5.81
C ALA A 581 21.59 -17.47 5.09
N LEU A 582 21.89 -16.36 5.75
CA LEU A 582 22.73 -15.28 5.20
C LEU A 582 24.17 -15.32 5.65
N SER A 583 24.54 -16.11 6.67
CA SER A 583 25.82 -16.04 7.37
C SER A 583 27.01 -16.30 6.42
N GLU A 584 26.94 -17.33 5.58
CA GLU A 584 28.01 -17.67 4.63
C GLU A 584 28.22 -16.58 3.58
N ARG A 585 27.11 -16.04 3.05
CA ARG A 585 27.14 -14.96 2.05
C ARG A 585 27.70 -13.66 2.68
N TYR A 586 27.28 -13.29 3.88
CA TYR A 586 27.78 -12.14 4.62
C TYR A 586 29.31 -12.21 4.80
N GLU A 587 29.84 -13.34 5.29
CA GLU A 587 31.27 -13.52 5.50
C GLU A 587 32.06 -13.55 4.18
N THR A 588 31.48 -14.12 3.14
CA THR A 588 32.14 -14.20 1.81
C THR A 588 32.27 -12.81 1.19
N GLU A 589 31.22 -12.02 1.16
CA GLU A 589 31.25 -10.67 0.60
C GLU A 589 32.17 -9.75 1.42
N ARG A 590 32.11 -9.83 2.75
CA ARG A 590 32.98 -9.04 3.65
C ARG A 590 34.47 -9.37 3.43
N ARG A 591 34.83 -10.66 3.34
CA ARG A 591 36.22 -11.07 3.02
C ARG A 591 36.62 -10.70 1.61
N GLY A 592 35.70 -10.59 0.69
CA GLY A 592 35.89 -10.10 -0.67
C GLY A 592 36.13 -8.60 -0.77
N GLY A 593 36.09 -7.86 0.37
CA GLY A 593 36.30 -6.42 0.42
C GLY A 593 35.08 -5.58 0.09
N LYS A 594 33.89 -6.18 0.06
CA LYS A 594 32.63 -5.44 -0.11
C LYS A 594 32.19 -4.81 1.20
N ALA A 595 31.48 -3.69 1.09
CA ALA A 595 30.76 -3.10 2.22
C ALA A 595 29.43 -3.85 2.40
N VAL A 596 29.23 -4.47 3.57
CA VAL A 596 28.08 -5.30 3.85
C VAL A 596 27.33 -4.82 5.08
N GLY A 597 26.01 -4.80 4.98
CA GLY A 597 25.10 -4.52 6.09
C GLY A 597 24.09 -5.62 6.25
N ILE A 598 23.76 -5.95 7.48
CA ILE A 598 22.73 -6.94 7.79
C ILE A 598 21.69 -6.33 8.73
N GLY A 599 20.41 -6.52 8.41
CA GLY A 599 19.29 -6.11 9.25
C GLY A 599 18.42 -7.31 9.58
N LEU A 600 17.91 -7.34 10.82
CA LEU A 600 16.99 -8.37 11.28
C LEU A 600 15.65 -7.72 11.64
N GLY A 601 14.55 -8.37 11.26
CA GLY A 601 13.21 -7.82 11.46
C GLY A 601 12.22 -8.82 12.02
N LEU A 602 11.26 -8.28 12.76
CA LEU A 602 10.10 -8.97 13.30
C LEU A 602 8.84 -8.15 13.01
N LYS A 603 7.77 -8.81 12.56
CA LYS A 603 6.47 -8.16 12.36
C LYS A 603 5.34 -9.11 12.75
N ASN A 604 4.43 -8.62 13.58
CA ASN A 604 3.23 -9.38 13.91
C ASN A 604 2.36 -9.68 12.68
N SER A 605 1.73 -10.85 12.68
CA SER A 605 0.58 -11.19 11.85
C SER A 605 -0.67 -11.20 12.74
N GLY A 606 -1.72 -10.48 12.32
CA GLY A 606 -2.90 -10.26 13.16
C GLY A 606 -2.89 -8.93 13.90
N LEU A 607 -4.04 -8.57 14.47
CA LEU A 607 -4.22 -7.34 15.26
C LEU A 607 -3.65 -7.50 16.66
N GLY A 608 -3.92 -8.62 17.33
CA GLY A 608 -3.39 -8.92 18.67
C GLY A 608 -3.85 -7.94 19.74
N ASN A 609 -3.07 -7.85 20.83
CA ASN A 609 -3.31 -6.97 21.96
C ASN A 609 -4.75 -7.05 22.49
N GLY A 610 -5.22 -8.31 22.77
CA GLY A 610 -6.55 -8.57 23.30
C GLY A 610 -7.71 -8.46 22.32
N TYR A 611 -7.47 -8.06 21.07
CA TYR A 611 -8.54 -7.99 20.08
C TYR A 611 -8.95 -9.39 19.63
N ARG A 612 -10.25 -9.69 19.74
CA ARG A 612 -10.81 -10.95 19.23
C ARG A 612 -10.97 -10.85 17.72
N GLU A 613 -10.16 -11.57 16.97
CA GLU A 613 -10.20 -11.60 15.50
C GLU A 613 -11.04 -12.78 15.01
N VAL A 614 -11.92 -12.54 14.07
CA VAL A 614 -12.80 -13.54 13.47
C VAL A 614 -12.71 -13.45 11.96
N SER A 615 -12.42 -14.55 11.29
CA SER A 615 -12.53 -14.66 9.83
C SER A 615 -13.64 -15.62 9.48
N ARG A 616 -14.45 -15.27 8.48
CA ARG A 616 -15.55 -16.10 8.00
C ARG A 616 -15.41 -16.37 6.51
N ALA A 617 -15.89 -17.53 6.08
CA ALA A 617 -15.97 -17.90 4.68
C ALA A 617 -17.21 -18.75 4.44
N VAL A 618 -17.66 -18.75 3.19
CA VAL A 618 -18.73 -19.63 2.71
C VAL A 618 -18.22 -20.37 1.47
N VAL A 619 -18.42 -21.68 1.44
CA VAL A 619 -18.19 -22.53 0.27
C VAL A 619 -19.52 -23.07 -0.20
N ARG A 620 -19.78 -22.98 -1.51
CA ARG A 620 -20.98 -23.48 -2.16
C ARG A 620 -20.63 -24.23 -3.43
N PHE A 621 -21.32 -25.33 -3.68
CA PHE A 621 -21.25 -26.08 -4.94
C PHE A 621 -22.43 -25.72 -5.82
N ASP A 622 -22.19 -25.31 -7.04
CA ASP A 622 -23.20 -25.05 -8.03
C ASP A 622 -23.42 -26.28 -8.94
N ASP A 623 -24.58 -26.38 -9.60
CA ASP A 623 -25.00 -27.56 -10.40
C ASP A 623 -24.09 -27.82 -11.62
N ASP A 624 -23.32 -26.83 -12.07
CA ASP A 624 -22.36 -26.95 -13.18
C ASP A 624 -20.98 -27.47 -12.73
N GLY A 625 -20.79 -27.75 -11.43
CA GLY A 625 -19.54 -28.22 -10.84
C GLY A 625 -18.63 -27.11 -10.34
N THR A 626 -19.06 -25.85 -10.44
CA THR A 626 -18.32 -24.70 -9.89
C THR A 626 -18.36 -24.73 -8.37
N VAL A 627 -17.20 -24.48 -7.75
CA VAL A 627 -17.06 -24.26 -6.30
C VAL A 627 -16.90 -22.77 -6.05
N VAL A 628 -17.90 -22.15 -5.47
CA VAL A 628 -17.87 -20.72 -5.14
C VAL A 628 -17.38 -20.53 -3.70
N VAL A 629 -16.26 -19.85 -3.55
CA VAL A 629 -15.69 -19.47 -2.26
C VAL A 629 -15.94 -17.98 -2.02
N ARG A 630 -16.65 -17.63 -0.94
CA ARG A 630 -16.77 -16.24 -0.46
C ARG A 630 -16.03 -16.06 0.83
N HIS A 631 -15.28 -14.97 0.97
CA HIS A 631 -14.54 -14.62 2.19
C HIS A 631 -14.53 -13.10 2.43
N GLY A 632 -14.11 -12.69 3.63
CA GLY A 632 -14.11 -11.29 4.07
C GLY A 632 -12.88 -10.46 3.70
N TRP A 633 -11.93 -11.00 2.90
CA TRP A 633 -10.63 -10.37 2.67
C TRP A 633 -10.53 -9.73 1.30
N THR A 634 -10.03 -8.49 1.24
CA THR A 634 -9.84 -7.73 -0.01
C THR A 634 -8.60 -8.22 -0.76
N GLU A 635 -8.75 -8.48 -2.06
CA GLU A 635 -7.64 -8.70 -3.01
C GLU A 635 -7.17 -7.35 -3.56
N MET A 636 -5.95 -6.95 -3.21
CA MET A 636 -5.31 -5.71 -3.67
C MET A 636 -4.03 -5.98 -4.49
N GLY A 637 -3.83 -7.22 -4.92
CA GLY A 637 -2.67 -7.72 -5.66
C GLY A 637 -1.83 -8.74 -4.90
N GLN A 638 -2.04 -8.90 -3.57
CA GLN A 638 -1.23 -9.77 -2.72
C GLN A 638 -1.52 -11.27 -2.90
N GLY A 639 -2.63 -11.66 -3.53
CA GLY A 639 -2.93 -13.05 -3.86
C GLY A 639 -3.83 -13.78 -2.88
N ILE A 640 -4.64 -13.08 -2.06
CA ILE A 640 -5.54 -13.74 -1.10
C ILE A 640 -6.62 -14.60 -1.78
N HIS A 641 -7.05 -14.25 -2.99
CA HIS A 641 -7.95 -15.08 -3.78
C HIS A 641 -7.27 -16.39 -4.20
N THR A 642 -5.97 -16.36 -4.53
CA THR A 642 -5.18 -17.56 -4.83
C THR A 642 -5.04 -18.44 -3.60
N VAL A 643 -4.81 -17.84 -2.42
CA VAL A 643 -4.78 -18.58 -1.15
C VAL A 643 -6.11 -19.31 -0.91
N ALA A 644 -7.24 -18.63 -1.08
CA ALA A 644 -8.56 -19.24 -0.92
C ALA A 644 -8.79 -20.40 -1.91
N GLN A 645 -8.35 -20.23 -3.15
CA GLN A 645 -8.41 -21.25 -4.20
C GLN A 645 -7.53 -22.47 -3.84
N GLN A 646 -6.27 -22.25 -3.41
CA GLN A 646 -5.35 -23.34 -3.01
C GLN A 646 -5.86 -24.12 -1.78
N VAL A 647 -6.48 -23.42 -0.82
CA VAL A 647 -7.12 -24.08 0.32
C VAL A 647 -8.30 -24.96 -0.13
N ALA A 648 -9.13 -24.47 -1.06
CA ALA A 648 -10.24 -25.26 -1.61
C ALA A 648 -9.72 -26.50 -2.37
N VAL A 649 -8.67 -26.34 -3.17
CA VAL A 649 -8.01 -27.47 -3.88
C VAL A 649 -7.43 -28.48 -2.87
N GLU A 650 -6.73 -28.03 -1.82
CA GLU A 650 -6.14 -28.89 -0.78
C GLU A 650 -7.19 -29.71 -0.04
N GLU A 651 -8.26 -29.08 0.42
CA GLU A 651 -9.24 -29.71 1.30
C GLU A 651 -10.31 -30.53 0.52
N LEU A 652 -10.60 -30.15 -0.72
CA LEU A 652 -11.67 -30.75 -1.50
C LEU A 652 -11.17 -31.64 -2.65
N GLY A 653 -9.90 -31.52 -3.05
CA GLY A 653 -9.33 -32.26 -4.19
C GLY A 653 -9.98 -31.87 -5.53
N VAL A 654 -10.47 -30.64 -5.65
CA VAL A 654 -11.08 -30.12 -6.91
C VAL A 654 -10.03 -29.47 -7.80
N ASP A 655 -10.33 -29.36 -9.09
CA ASP A 655 -9.48 -28.61 -10.02
C ASP A 655 -9.62 -27.10 -9.70
N SER A 656 -8.49 -26.42 -9.66
CA SER A 656 -8.45 -24.95 -9.41
C SER A 656 -9.27 -24.16 -10.44
N ALA A 657 -9.35 -24.63 -11.68
CA ALA A 657 -10.17 -23.99 -12.72
C ALA A 657 -11.68 -23.96 -12.39
N ASN A 658 -12.13 -24.86 -11.52
CA ASN A 658 -13.54 -24.92 -11.10
C ASN A 658 -13.82 -24.09 -9.82
N VAL A 659 -12.80 -23.38 -9.28
CA VAL A 659 -12.98 -22.58 -8.07
C VAL A 659 -13.10 -21.09 -8.42
N THR A 660 -14.23 -20.48 -8.09
CA THR A 660 -14.49 -19.04 -8.20
C THR A 660 -14.44 -18.38 -6.83
N VAL A 661 -13.74 -17.27 -6.72
CA VAL A 661 -13.59 -16.51 -5.47
C VAL A 661 -14.30 -15.17 -5.59
N LEU A 662 -15.13 -14.82 -4.60
CA LEU A 662 -15.93 -13.60 -4.56
C LEU A 662 -15.80 -12.88 -3.21
N VAL A 663 -15.83 -11.55 -3.25
CA VAL A 663 -15.88 -10.69 -2.04
C VAL A 663 -16.96 -9.63 -2.23
N ASP A 664 -18.06 -9.81 -1.56
CA ASP A 664 -19.21 -8.91 -1.56
C ASP A 664 -19.96 -8.96 -0.22
N THR A 665 -20.78 -7.96 0.06
CA THR A 665 -21.55 -7.88 1.30
C THR A 665 -22.86 -8.65 1.26
N SER A 666 -23.04 -9.58 0.33
CA SER A 666 -24.23 -10.47 0.27
C SER A 666 -24.30 -11.48 1.43
N ARG A 667 -23.20 -11.64 2.15
CA ARG A 667 -23.06 -12.44 3.38
C ARG A 667 -22.31 -11.62 4.42
N GLU A 668 -22.55 -11.85 5.72
CA GLU A 668 -21.85 -11.22 6.84
C GLU A 668 -20.51 -11.93 7.11
N LEU A 669 -19.51 -11.68 6.27
CA LEU A 669 -18.18 -12.33 6.31
C LEU A 669 -17.06 -11.40 6.77
N GLY A 670 -17.34 -10.09 6.88
CA GLY A 670 -16.34 -9.08 7.23
C GLY A 670 -15.85 -9.17 8.68
N ASP A 671 -14.60 -8.79 8.88
CA ASP A 671 -13.97 -8.59 10.19
C ASP A 671 -12.95 -7.43 10.11
N GLY A 672 -13.42 -6.27 9.68
CA GLY A 672 -12.61 -5.06 9.51
C GLY A 672 -11.78 -5.06 8.23
N GLN A 673 -10.76 -4.22 8.22
CA GLN A 673 -9.89 -3.99 7.06
C GLN A 673 -8.95 -5.17 6.79
N THR A 674 -8.55 -5.33 5.52
CA THR A 674 -7.47 -6.24 5.13
C THR A 674 -6.13 -5.58 5.45
N THR A 675 -5.66 -5.81 6.68
CA THR A 675 -4.49 -5.17 7.30
C THR A 675 -3.75 -6.15 8.19
N GLY A 676 -2.58 -5.77 8.73
CA GLY A 676 -1.85 -6.54 9.76
C GLY A 676 -1.30 -7.88 9.26
N SER A 677 -1.09 -8.06 7.97
CA SER A 677 -0.56 -9.30 7.35
C SER A 677 -1.34 -10.56 7.75
N ARG A 678 -2.65 -10.42 8.07
CA ARG A 678 -3.48 -11.50 8.65
C ARG A 678 -4.35 -12.25 7.63
N GLY A 679 -4.49 -11.72 6.40
CA GLY A 679 -5.39 -12.27 5.41
C GLY A 679 -5.15 -13.75 5.13
N THR A 680 -3.88 -14.15 4.91
CA THR A 680 -3.52 -15.55 4.66
C THR A 680 -3.81 -16.44 5.88
N LEU A 681 -3.36 -16.05 7.08
CA LEU A 681 -3.55 -16.83 8.30
C LEU A 681 -5.04 -17.01 8.62
N MET A 682 -5.77 -15.91 8.69
CA MET A 682 -7.17 -15.89 9.07
C MET A 682 -8.07 -16.45 7.95
N GLY A 683 -7.82 -16.02 6.70
CA GLY A 683 -8.62 -16.41 5.55
C GLY A 683 -8.48 -17.90 5.21
N ALA A 684 -7.25 -18.43 5.22
CA ALA A 684 -7.04 -19.85 5.00
C ALA A 684 -7.73 -20.70 6.08
N GLY A 685 -7.72 -20.24 7.34
CA GLY A 685 -8.41 -20.94 8.44
C GLY A 685 -9.92 -21.05 8.22
N ALA A 686 -10.56 -19.93 7.86
CA ALA A 686 -12.00 -19.91 7.62
C ALA A 686 -12.43 -20.73 6.39
N VAL A 687 -11.69 -20.59 5.26
CA VAL A 687 -11.96 -21.39 4.06
C VAL A 687 -11.75 -22.87 4.31
N ARG A 688 -10.69 -23.26 5.05
CA ARG A 688 -10.44 -24.64 5.45
C ARG A 688 -11.62 -25.23 6.24
N ASP A 689 -12.14 -24.50 7.23
CA ASP A 689 -13.27 -24.94 8.04
C ASP A 689 -14.54 -25.11 7.21
N ALA A 690 -14.81 -24.14 6.29
CA ALA A 690 -15.95 -24.24 5.36
C ALA A 690 -15.84 -25.46 4.44
N CYS A 691 -14.66 -25.70 3.85
CA CYS A 691 -14.42 -26.86 2.98
C CYS A 691 -14.61 -28.20 3.71
N ARG A 692 -14.08 -28.32 4.93
CA ARG A 692 -14.25 -29.54 5.75
C ARG A 692 -15.69 -29.82 6.12
N LYS A 693 -16.46 -28.79 6.45
CA LYS A 693 -17.90 -28.91 6.72
C LYS A 693 -18.67 -29.32 5.46
N ALA A 694 -18.31 -28.79 4.32
CA ALA A 694 -18.89 -29.17 3.04
C ALA A 694 -18.60 -30.64 2.69
N ASP A 695 -17.36 -31.10 2.86
CA ASP A 695 -16.95 -32.46 2.61
C ASP A 695 -17.67 -33.45 3.53
N ALA A 696 -17.70 -33.15 4.83
CA ALA A 696 -18.40 -33.93 5.83
C ALA A 696 -19.92 -34.06 5.57
N ALA A 697 -20.52 -33.05 4.94
CA ALA A 697 -21.93 -33.02 4.58
C ALA A 697 -22.25 -33.64 3.20
N GLY A 698 -21.24 -34.13 2.47
CA GLY A 698 -21.37 -34.76 1.15
C GLY A 698 -21.52 -33.79 -0.02
N ARG A 699 -21.06 -32.52 0.13
CA ARG A 699 -20.95 -31.53 -0.97
C ARG A 699 -22.26 -31.29 -1.72
N VAL A 700 -23.37 -31.09 -1.01
CA VAL A 700 -24.69 -30.88 -1.61
C VAL A 700 -24.73 -29.56 -2.38
N CYS A 701 -25.13 -29.63 -3.68
CA CYS A 701 -25.26 -28.44 -4.53
C CYS A 701 -26.31 -27.45 -3.99
N GLY A 702 -26.06 -26.17 -4.19
CA GLY A 702 -26.95 -25.09 -3.77
C GLY A 702 -26.92 -24.76 -2.26
N VAL A 703 -26.17 -25.52 -1.44
CA VAL A 703 -26.06 -25.31 0.01
C VAL A 703 -24.83 -24.44 0.33
N ASP A 704 -25.01 -23.41 1.17
CA ASP A 704 -23.93 -22.59 1.71
C ASP A 704 -23.30 -23.28 2.95
N TYR A 705 -22.03 -23.63 2.89
CA TYR A 705 -21.25 -24.18 4.00
C TYR A 705 -20.41 -23.08 4.63
N SER A 706 -20.76 -22.65 5.84
CA SER A 706 -20.09 -21.56 6.55
C SER A 706 -18.93 -22.06 7.40
N GLY A 707 -17.77 -21.46 7.25
CA GLY A 707 -16.57 -21.69 8.06
C GLY A 707 -16.15 -20.47 8.83
N GLU A 708 -15.48 -20.68 9.95
CA GLU A 708 -14.96 -19.64 10.81
C GLU A 708 -13.55 -20.00 11.32
N PHE A 709 -12.70 -19.02 11.48
CA PHE A 709 -11.44 -19.11 12.20
C PHE A 709 -11.33 -17.94 13.17
N VAL A 710 -11.05 -18.24 14.45
CA VAL A 710 -11.05 -17.25 15.53
C VAL A 710 -9.69 -17.24 16.20
N VAL A 711 -9.17 -16.03 16.46
CA VAL A 711 -8.05 -15.76 17.36
C VAL A 711 -8.59 -14.97 18.55
N ASP A 712 -8.75 -15.62 19.70
CA ASP A 712 -9.28 -15.04 20.94
C ASP A 712 -8.37 -15.28 22.16
N TRP A 713 -7.15 -15.73 21.90
CA TRP A 713 -6.18 -16.04 22.95
C TRP A 713 -5.10 -14.97 23.15
N THR A 714 -5.19 -13.85 22.44
CA THR A 714 -4.33 -12.68 22.70
C THR A 714 -4.85 -11.89 23.91
N GLN A 715 -3.96 -11.19 24.58
CA GLN A 715 -4.23 -10.46 25.81
C GLN A 715 -3.72 -9.02 25.69
N HIS A 716 -4.34 -8.10 26.42
CA HIS A 716 -3.87 -6.72 26.46
C HIS A 716 -2.54 -6.63 27.21
N LEU A 717 -1.68 -5.75 26.71
CA LEU A 717 -0.46 -5.37 27.40
C LEU A 717 -0.80 -4.85 28.79
N GLY A 718 -0.11 -5.38 29.82
CA GLY A 718 -0.33 -5.04 31.24
C GLY A 718 -1.51 -5.74 31.92
N GLU A 719 -2.30 -6.56 31.19
CA GLU A 719 -3.41 -7.33 31.79
C GLU A 719 -2.90 -8.47 32.67
N VAL A 720 -1.81 -9.11 32.26
CA VAL A 720 -1.11 -10.16 33.02
C VAL A 720 0.40 -9.94 32.91
N GLU A 721 1.21 -10.63 33.75
CA GLU A 721 2.66 -10.45 33.79
C GLU A 721 3.37 -10.76 32.44
N ASN A 722 2.95 -11.83 31.75
CA ASN A 722 3.51 -12.25 30.44
C ASN A 722 2.38 -12.45 29.43
N PRO A 723 1.80 -11.38 28.88
CA PRO A 723 0.65 -11.48 27.99
C PRO A 723 1.05 -12.06 26.63
N THR A 724 0.19 -12.88 26.04
CA THR A 724 0.27 -13.23 24.62
C THR A 724 -0.27 -12.05 23.80
N ILE A 725 0.58 -11.12 23.41
CA ILE A 725 0.16 -9.91 22.72
C ILE A 725 -0.22 -10.20 21.27
N HIS A 726 0.57 -11.02 20.57
CA HIS A 726 0.33 -11.39 19.19
C HIS A 726 0.27 -12.90 19.01
N SER A 727 -0.61 -13.32 18.10
CA SER A 727 -0.84 -14.75 17.80
C SER A 727 0.21 -15.36 16.88
N ALA A 728 0.87 -14.54 16.06
CA ALA A 728 1.87 -14.98 15.09
C ALA A 728 2.82 -13.83 14.73
N PHE A 729 4.03 -14.19 14.28
CA PHE A 729 5.02 -13.25 13.76
C PHE A 729 5.67 -13.77 12.49
N GLY A 730 5.94 -12.87 11.53
CA GLY A 730 6.91 -13.08 10.46
C GLY A 730 8.29 -12.57 10.88
N TYR A 731 9.35 -13.24 10.41
CA TYR A 731 10.74 -12.84 10.65
C TYR A 731 11.48 -12.70 9.33
N ALA A 732 12.46 -11.80 9.29
CA ALA A 732 13.27 -11.59 8.11
C ALA A 732 14.67 -11.14 8.49
N ALA A 733 15.67 -11.62 7.77
CA ALA A 733 17.01 -11.04 7.74
C ALA A 733 17.31 -10.57 6.30
N GLN A 734 17.92 -9.41 6.16
CA GLN A 734 18.33 -8.90 4.85
C GLN A 734 19.81 -8.51 4.89
N LEU A 735 20.54 -9.00 3.90
CA LEU A 735 21.92 -8.64 3.62
C LEU A 735 21.93 -7.66 2.45
N VAL A 736 22.54 -6.50 2.64
CA VAL A 736 22.78 -5.50 1.59
C VAL A 736 24.27 -5.47 1.31
N VAL A 737 24.64 -5.61 0.05
CA VAL A 737 26.01 -5.51 -0.43
C VAL A 737 26.14 -4.21 -1.21
N VAL A 738 27.13 -3.41 -0.85
CA VAL A 738 27.41 -2.10 -1.45
C VAL A 738 28.83 -2.12 -2.01
N ASP A 739 29.00 -1.57 -3.19
CA ASP A 739 30.34 -1.31 -3.73
C ASP A 739 30.99 -0.14 -2.96
N PRO A 740 32.12 -0.34 -2.29
CA PRO A 740 32.70 0.68 -1.41
C PRO A 740 33.22 1.93 -2.15
N ASP A 741 33.46 1.84 -3.47
CA ASP A 741 33.95 2.97 -4.27
C ASP A 741 32.83 3.84 -4.83
N SER A 742 31.71 3.23 -5.26
CA SER A 742 30.57 3.93 -5.85
C SER A 742 29.41 4.18 -4.87
N GLU A 743 29.39 3.50 -3.72
CA GLU A 743 28.29 3.46 -2.75
C GLU A 743 26.97 2.94 -3.37
N GLU A 744 27.02 2.28 -4.52
CA GLU A 744 25.84 1.67 -5.15
C GLU A 744 25.51 0.33 -4.51
N VAL A 745 24.22 0.06 -4.28
CA VAL A 745 23.75 -1.24 -3.82
C VAL A 745 23.87 -2.24 -4.97
N GLU A 746 24.72 -3.25 -4.81
CA GLU A 746 24.96 -4.28 -5.81
C GLU A 746 23.93 -5.41 -5.77
N VAL A 747 23.50 -5.81 -4.56
CA VAL A 747 22.53 -6.87 -4.36
C VAL A 747 21.88 -6.76 -2.97
N VAL A 748 20.63 -7.19 -2.88
CA VAL A 748 19.96 -7.46 -1.62
C VAL A 748 19.61 -8.95 -1.55
N VAL A 749 20.10 -9.66 -0.53
CA VAL A 749 19.73 -11.04 -0.25
C VAL A 749 18.75 -11.04 0.93
N ALA A 750 17.55 -11.53 0.70
CA ALA A 750 16.42 -11.42 1.61
C ALA A 750 15.95 -12.81 2.09
N ALA A 751 16.35 -13.22 3.28
CA ALA A 751 15.90 -14.44 3.92
C ALA A 751 14.66 -14.17 4.78
N HIS A 752 13.53 -14.81 4.46
CA HIS A 752 12.25 -14.54 5.09
C HIS A 752 11.56 -15.81 5.56
N ASP A 753 11.18 -15.82 6.83
CA ASP A 753 10.38 -16.90 7.41
C ASP A 753 8.89 -16.63 7.14
N VAL A 754 8.33 -17.48 6.30
CA VAL A 754 6.94 -17.42 5.84
C VAL A 754 6.04 -18.49 6.52
N GLY A 755 6.58 -19.18 7.51
CA GLY A 755 5.95 -20.40 8.05
C GLY A 755 5.98 -21.50 6.98
N ARG A 756 4.84 -22.05 6.60
CA ARG A 756 4.70 -22.84 5.37
C ARG A 756 4.30 -21.94 4.20
N ALA A 757 5.08 -21.91 3.14
CA ALA A 757 4.73 -21.15 1.94
C ALA A 757 3.46 -21.73 1.30
N VAL A 758 2.41 -20.92 1.20
CA VAL A 758 1.17 -21.34 0.53
C VAL A 758 1.39 -21.42 -0.98
N ASN A 759 2.02 -20.39 -1.52
CA ASN A 759 2.46 -20.32 -2.91
C ASN A 759 3.86 -19.67 -2.93
N PRO A 760 4.92 -20.45 -3.16
CA PRO A 760 6.30 -19.93 -3.12
C PRO A 760 6.52 -18.75 -4.06
N VAL A 761 6.04 -18.80 -5.30
CA VAL A 761 6.21 -17.73 -6.30
C VAL A 761 5.56 -16.43 -5.86
N LEU A 762 4.37 -16.50 -5.24
CA LEU A 762 3.69 -15.32 -4.72
C LEU A 762 4.35 -14.80 -3.44
N CYS A 763 4.87 -15.66 -2.56
CA CYS A 763 5.64 -15.26 -1.39
C CYS A 763 6.89 -14.48 -1.80
N GLU A 764 7.68 -15.01 -2.74
CA GLU A 764 8.86 -14.32 -3.30
C GLU A 764 8.47 -12.96 -3.89
N GLY A 765 7.41 -12.90 -4.71
CA GLY A 765 6.94 -11.64 -5.30
C GLY A 765 6.52 -10.60 -4.26
N GLN A 766 5.91 -11.03 -3.13
CA GLN A 766 5.61 -10.13 -2.01
C GLN A 766 6.88 -9.58 -1.35
N ILE A 767 7.90 -10.41 -1.18
CA ILE A 767 9.18 -10.03 -0.58
C ILE A 767 9.94 -9.08 -1.51
N GLU A 768 10.07 -9.40 -2.80
CA GLU A 768 10.71 -8.54 -3.81
C GLU A 768 10.08 -7.13 -3.84
N GLY A 769 8.75 -7.06 -3.87
CA GLY A 769 8.02 -5.80 -3.84
C GLY A 769 8.18 -5.04 -2.51
N ALA A 770 8.32 -5.73 -1.39
CA ALA A 770 8.56 -5.13 -0.09
C ALA A 770 9.99 -4.60 0.06
N VAL A 771 10.99 -5.34 -0.41
CA VAL A 771 12.40 -4.90 -0.46
C VAL A 771 12.54 -3.67 -1.37
N HIS A 772 11.91 -3.67 -2.54
CA HIS A 772 11.88 -2.49 -3.43
C HIS A 772 11.33 -1.24 -2.72
N MET A 773 10.21 -1.37 -1.99
CA MET A 773 9.68 -0.27 -1.17
C MET A 773 10.63 0.11 -0.04
N GLY A 774 11.27 -0.87 0.59
CA GLY A 774 12.24 -0.65 1.67
C GLY A 774 13.48 0.10 1.19
N LEU A 775 13.98 -0.22 -0.01
CA LEU A 775 15.08 0.51 -0.65
C LEU A 775 14.67 1.96 -0.97
N GLY A 776 13.48 2.17 -1.54
CA GLY A 776 12.95 3.51 -1.77
C GLY A 776 12.80 4.30 -0.48
N TYR A 777 12.24 3.69 0.58
CA TYR A 777 12.10 4.27 1.91
C TYR A 777 13.46 4.66 2.53
N ALA A 778 14.45 3.80 2.38
CA ALA A 778 15.79 4.05 2.89
C ALA A 778 16.52 5.18 2.13
N LEU A 779 16.42 5.20 0.80
CA LEU A 779 17.34 5.97 -0.04
C LEU A 779 16.75 7.25 -0.65
N SER A 780 15.44 7.30 -0.98
CA SER A 780 14.97 8.33 -1.91
C SER A 780 13.52 8.79 -1.74
N GLU A 781 12.64 7.98 -1.13
CA GLU A 781 11.23 8.32 -1.05
C GLU A 781 10.93 9.26 0.11
N ASP A 782 10.19 10.34 -0.17
CA ASP A 782 9.64 11.22 0.84
C ASP A 782 8.35 11.91 0.34
N PHE A 783 7.56 12.42 1.29
CA PHE A 783 6.33 13.18 1.01
C PHE A 783 6.19 14.34 2.01
N PRO A 784 7.05 15.38 1.93
CA PRO A 784 7.03 16.49 2.86
C PRO A 784 5.81 17.38 2.67
N ALA A 785 5.37 18.01 3.75
CA ALA A 785 4.43 19.11 3.75
C ALA A 785 5.17 20.44 3.95
N ASP A 786 4.60 21.52 3.42
CA ASP A 786 5.08 22.88 3.64
C ASP A 786 4.58 23.45 4.98
N GLU A 787 4.99 24.66 5.31
CA GLU A 787 4.57 25.39 6.53
C GLU A 787 3.07 25.70 6.59
N ARG A 788 2.35 25.55 5.47
CA ARG A 788 0.88 25.68 5.39
C ARG A 788 0.16 24.34 5.52
N GLY A 789 0.88 23.22 5.72
CA GLY A 789 0.32 21.87 5.79
C GLY A 789 -0.02 21.23 4.43
N PHE A 790 0.46 21.81 3.31
CA PHE A 790 0.22 21.25 1.98
C PHE A 790 1.35 20.32 1.53
N PRO A 791 1.03 19.23 0.82
CA PRO A 791 2.07 18.40 0.20
C PRO A 791 2.91 19.21 -0.79
N VAL A 792 4.24 19.14 -0.66
CA VAL A 792 5.18 19.79 -1.57
C VAL A 792 5.30 19.01 -2.89
N LYS A 793 5.11 17.69 -2.83
CA LYS A 793 5.21 16.79 -3.97
C LYS A 793 3.82 16.39 -4.45
N SER A 794 3.54 16.62 -5.74
CA SER A 794 2.23 16.36 -6.35
C SER A 794 2.28 15.38 -7.54
N THR A 795 3.46 14.82 -7.83
CA THR A 795 3.65 13.94 -9.00
C THR A 795 4.41 12.67 -8.64
N LEU A 796 4.11 11.55 -9.32
CA LEU A 796 4.79 10.27 -9.10
C LEU A 796 6.31 10.34 -9.29
N ARG A 797 6.79 11.23 -10.16
CA ARG A 797 8.22 11.40 -10.42
C ARG A 797 8.94 12.08 -9.26
N SER A 798 8.28 12.98 -8.57
CA SER A 798 8.86 13.72 -7.46
C SER A 798 8.98 12.90 -6.17
N LEU A 799 8.29 11.75 -6.08
CA LEU A 799 8.26 10.92 -4.86
C LEU A 799 9.56 10.16 -4.57
N GLY A 800 10.46 10.01 -5.56
CA GLY A 800 11.71 9.28 -5.37
C GLY A 800 11.61 7.76 -5.51
N ILE A 801 10.49 7.23 -6.04
CA ILE A 801 10.28 5.79 -6.22
C ILE A 801 11.30 5.24 -7.23
N LEU A 802 12.00 4.17 -6.86
CA LEU A 802 12.98 3.51 -7.72
C LEU A 802 12.32 2.96 -8.99
N ARG A 803 12.97 3.15 -10.14
CA ARG A 803 12.53 2.62 -11.43
C ARG A 803 13.23 1.29 -11.73
N ALA A 804 12.71 0.53 -12.67
CA ALA A 804 13.25 -0.78 -13.02
C ALA A 804 14.78 -0.82 -13.24
N LYS A 805 15.36 0.24 -13.76
CA LYS A 805 16.79 0.37 -14.01
C LYS A 805 17.62 0.71 -12.76
N ASP A 806 16.95 1.18 -11.69
CA ASP A 806 17.57 1.66 -10.46
C ASP A 806 17.43 0.62 -9.31
N VAL A 807 16.73 -0.49 -9.57
CA VAL A 807 16.53 -1.59 -8.59
C VAL A 807 17.68 -2.57 -8.72
N PRO A 808 18.44 -2.80 -7.64
CA PRO A 808 19.49 -3.83 -7.64
C PRO A 808 18.86 -5.24 -7.76
N PRO A 809 19.63 -6.27 -8.09
CA PRO A 809 19.20 -7.65 -7.93
C PRO A 809 18.71 -7.92 -6.52
N ILE A 810 17.55 -8.60 -6.43
CA ILE A 810 16.95 -9.03 -5.16
C ILE A 810 16.88 -10.55 -5.20
N GLU A 811 17.62 -11.20 -4.31
CA GLU A 811 17.65 -12.66 -4.13
C GLU A 811 16.79 -13.02 -2.92
N VAL A 812 15.78 -13.87 -3.08
CA VAL A 812 14.87 -14.27 -2.00
C VAL A 812 15.18 -15.69 -1.55
N LEU A 813 15.31 -15.88 -0.25
CA LEU A 813 15.45 -17.17 0.41
C LEU A 813 14.24 -17.38 1.32
N LEU A 814 13.36 -18.33 0.96
CA LEU A 814 12.23 -18.70 1.79
C LEU A 814 12.69 -19.62 2.93
N VAL A 815 12.44 -19.18 4.14
CA VAL A 815 12.64 -19.97 5.37
C VAL A 815 11.26 -20.42 5.84
N GLU A 816 11.12 -21.69 6.21
CA GLU A 816 9.86 -22.28 6.64
C GLU A 816 9.97 -22.81 8.08
N VAL A 817 9.57 -21.98 9.03
CA VAL A 817 9.39 -22.39 10.43
C VAL A 817 7.90 -22.29 10.77
N PRO A 818 7.20 -23.43 10.91
CA PRO A 818 5.76 -23.42 11.10
C PRO A 818 5.33 -22.62 12.33
N GLN A 819 4.29 -21.78 12.17
CA GLN A 819 3.68 -21.07 13.29
C GLN A 819 2.74 -22.02 14.07
N PRO A 820 2.95 -22.23 15.38
CA PRO A 820 2.00 -22.94 16.21
C PRO A 820 0.60 -22.33 16.15
N ARG A 821 -0.45 -23.15 16.20
CA ARG A 821 -1.87 -22.78 16.13
C ARG A 821 -2.33 -22.13 14.81
N ALA A 822 -1.43 -21.81 13.88
CA ALA A 822 -1.82 -21.30 12.58
C ALA A 822 -2.29 -22.44 11.64
N PRO A 823 -3.31 -22.21 10.81
CA PRO A 823 -3.68 -23.16 9.77
C PRO A 823 -2.47 -23.50 8.90
N TYR A 824 -2.19 -24.79 8.68
CA TYR A 824 -1.03 -25.29 7.92
C TYR A 824 0.35 -24.81 8.42
N GLY A 825 0.45 -24.11 9.55
CA GLY A 825 1.69 -23.49 10.04
C GLY A 825 2.13 -22.22 9.31
N ILE A 826 1.22 -21.55 8.62
CA ILE A 826 1.50 -20.36 7.80
C ILE A 826 1.75 -19.10 8.64
N LYS A 827 2.47 -18.12 8.05
CA LYS A 827 2.71 -16.78 8.61
C LYS A 827 2.32 -15.70 7.60
N GLY A 828 2.14 -14.47 8.07
CA GLY A 828 1.89 -13.33 7.19
C GLY A 828 3.17 -12.83 6.53
N VAL A 829 3.12 -12.51 5.23
CA VAL A 829 4.27 -12.07 4.43
C VAL A 829 4.13 -10.62 3.95
N GLY A 830 2.93 -10.03 4.10
CA GLY A 830 2.59 -8.75 3.48
C GLY A 830 3.47 -7.57 3.88
N GLU A 831 3.97 -7.51 5.12
CA GLU A 831 4.65 -6.34 5.68
C GLU A 831 6.11 -6.58 6.06
N ILE A 832 6.44 -7.79 6.54
CA ILE A 832 7.78 -8.10 7.10
C ILE A 832 8.92 -7.82 6.11
N GLY A 833 8.67 -7.97 4.80
CA GLY A 833 9.69 -7.77 3.76
C GLY A 833 10.28 -6.36 3.70
N LEU A 834 9.59 -5.35 4.24
CA LEU A 834 10.07 -3.96 4.28
C LEU A 834 10.84 -3.65 5.58
N VAL A 835 10.58 -4.42 6.66
CA VAL A 835 11.00 -4.05 8.02
C VAL A 835 12.52 -3.95 8.19
N PRO A 836 13.37 -4.92 7.82
CA PRO A 836 14.81 -4.84 8.06
C PRO A 836 15.57 -3.98 7.02
N THR A 837 14.95 -3.59 5.90
CA THR A 837 15.67 -3.04 4.73
C THR A 837 16.43 -1.76 5.07
N ALA A 838 15.80 -0.80 5.76
CA ALA A 838 16.44 0.49 6.06
C ALA A 838 17.64 0.32 7.00
N GLY A 839 17.56 -0.57 7.99
CA GLY A 839 18.67 -0.90 8.88
C GLY A 839 19.84 -1.55 8.13
N ALA A 840 19.55 -2.55 7.28
CA ALA A 840 20.56 -3.21 6.47
C ALA A 840 21.28 -2.25 5.50
N VAL A 841 20.53 -1.34 4.85
CA VAL A 841 21.10 -0.30 3.98
C VAL A 841 21.98 0.65 4.78
N ALA A 842 21.54 1.12 5.95
CA ALA A 842 22.32 2.02 6.80
C ALA A 842 23.66 1.39 7.22
N ALA A 843 23.62 0.14 7.64
CA ALA A 843 24.80 -0.64 8.02
C ALA A 843 25.79 -0.82 6.84
N ALA A 844 25.29 -1.14 5.63
CA ALA A 844 26.12 -1.32 4.45
C ALA A 844 26.80 -0.02 4.01
N LEU A 845 26.06 1.09 4.01
CA LEU A 845 26.59 2.42 3.69
C LEU A 845 27.61 2.87 4.74
N HIS A 846 27.35 2.62 6.04
CA HIS A 846 28.34 2.89 7.08
C HIS A 846 29.63 2.06 6.90
N ALA A 847 29.50 0.80 6.52
CA ALA A 847 30.65 -0.05 6.21
C ALA A 847 31.44 0.45 5.00
N ALA A 848 30.84 1.19 4.06
CA ALA A 848 31.51 1.77 2.90
C ALA A 848 32.26 3.07 3.25
N ASP A 849 31.63 4.01 3.98
CA ASP A 849 32.13 5.36 4.15
C ASP A 849 32.39 5.79 5.61
N GLY A 850 32.03 4.95 6.60
CA GLY A 850 32.19 5.25 8.02
C GLY A 850 31.20 6.28 8.59
N ILE A 851 30.17 6.68 7.82
CA ILE A 851 29.20 7.70 8.24
C ILE A 851 27.93 7.05 8.78
N TRP A 852 27.59 7.36 10.03
CA TRP A 852 26.32 6.94 10.64
C TRP A 852 25.13 7.72 10.06
N ARG A 853 24.09 6.99 9.71
CA ARG A 853 22.85 7.54 9.15
C ARG A 853 21.67 7.32 10.09
N ASN A 854 21.16 8.41 10.67
CA ASN A 854 20.06 8.39 11.63
C ASN A 854 18.77 8.98 11.04
N GLN A 855 18.80 9.46 9.81
CA GLN A 855 17.66 10.09 9.16
C GLN A 855 17.34 9.40 7.83
N LEU A 856 16.06 9.20 7.58
CA LEU A 856 15.55 8.74 6.28
C LEU A 856 14.88 9.91 5.52
N PRO A 857 14.95 9.92 4.17
CA PRO A 857 15.83 9.07 3.35
C PRO A 857 17.31 9.41 3.55
N MET A 858 18.17 8.41 3.39
CA MET A 858 19.63 8.54 3.51
C MET A 858 20.21 9.21 2.25
N SER A 859 20.34 10.53 2.23
CA SER A 859 21.06 11.20 1.14
C SER A 859 22.56 11.18 1.40
N ALA A 860 23.38 11.12 0.35
CA ALA A 860 24.84 11.13 0.42
C ALA A 860 25.45 12.39 1.07
N THR A 861 24.64 13.37 1.48
CA THR A 861 25.07 14.70 1.96
C THR A 861 24.35 15.22 3.19
N SER A 862 23.64 14.45 3.96
CA SER A 862 22.98 14.96 5.17
C SER A 862 23.85 14.85 6.42
N ALA A 863 24.71 15.84 6.66
CA ALA A 863 25.07 16.17 8.04
C ALA A 863 23.78 16.50 8.82
N PRO A 864 23.64 16.08 10.09
CA PRO A 864 22.44 16.34 10.87
C PRO A 864 22.16 17.85 10.93
N ARG A 865 20.96 18.27 10.52
CA ARG A 865 20.50 19.63 10.80
C ARG A 865 20.27 19.71 12.31
N PRO A 866 20.92 20.65 13.01
CA PRO A 866 20.60 20.87 14.41
C PRO A 866 19.13 21.30 14.52
N ALA A 867 18.40 20.71 15.46
CA ALA A 867 17.07 21.13 15.83
C ALA A 867 17.12 22.62 16.18
N GLY A 868 16.34 23.45 15.45
CA GLY A 868 16.23 24.89 15.70
C GLY A 868 17.30 25.76 15.04
N GLY A 869 17.30 25.88 13.70
CA GLY A 869 18.14 26.84 12.98
C GLY A 869 17.43 27.47 11.79
N GLN A 870 17.22 28.79 11.85
CA GLN A 870 16.63 29.63 10.82
C GLN A 870 17.28 29.41 9.45
N ALA A 871 16.47 29.30 8.42
CA ALA A 871 16.90 29.29 7.02
C ALA A 871 17.66 30.56 6.69
N VAL A 872 18.98 30.46 6.44
CA VAL A 872 19.74 31.50 5.77
C VAL A 872 19.59 31.27 4.28
N GLY A 873 18.94 32.22 3.60
CA GLY A 873 18.80 32.23 2.15
C GLY A 873 20.16 32.31 1.46
N VAL A 874 20.33 31.50 0.43
CA VAL A 874 21.37 31.67 -0.58
C VAL A 874 20.69 32.12 -1.88
N GLN A 875 21.20 33.21 -2.41
CA GLN A 875 20.77 33.93 -3.63
C GLN A 875 20.78 33.08 -4.88
#